data_d5dc47d9a76855ed78ea47039cbadc86
#
_entry.id   d5dc47d9a76855ed78ea47039cbadc86
#
_cell.length_a   1.000
_cell.length_b   1.000
_cell.length_c   1.000
_cell.angle_alpha   90.00
_cell.angle_beta   90.00
_cell.angle_gamma   90.00
#
_symmetry.space_group_name_H-M   'P 1'
#
loop_
_entity.id
_entity.type
_entity.pdbx_description
1 polymer ?
#
loop_
_entity_poly.entity_id
_entity_poly.type
_entity_poly.pdbx_seq_one_letter_code
_entity_poly.pdbx_strand_id
1 'polypeptide(L)'
;MRLTKTLLISAVLLMSATGMQAAGFNQNGNYLTVQLKQHQNFGPSQIRLQVVSDKIIRVQATAEQSFRNKQSLIIVPQNSKANYKVEEQGDNLIITTAAMRAVMNEATGQITFYDLKDNVLLNEVAQGGKTFKPFTVPDREIGVDIAKVPEAQKHGWSWRALFNSPDNEAFYGLGQHQSEELNMKGKNEDLFQYNTKVSVPFVISNKNYGILWDSYSYCRWGNPEDYLQLNRAFKLYDKDGKEGQLTGTYVDKNGQKIVRGEDSIYFEYAMPETSEVCNQTDKGGIQNLPKGFALNGSKVVYEGYVEAPSNSFYQFILYYAGYMKIYIDGKLVVPERWRTAWNPNSYKFETPITKGVKTPIRIEWQPDGDVSYCGLRVAAPRSEAEKNQLSIWSEMSPDMDYYFIAGQNLDEVISGYRTLTGKASLYPKWTLGFWQSRERYQSSKDIEENLKKFRDLKIPVDNIVQDWNYWKLDSWGSHEFEVARYPNPQAMLDSVHAMNGRFMISVWPKFYDTVKNYKELDSKGWMYHQAIKDDIHDWLGFRGSFYDAYSDGARKMFWRQMDENLYTKYKFGIDAWWMDASEPNVRDCTPMWYRKALSGPTALGTSTEYFNAYSIVNADAIYNGQRSVNPNQRVFLLTRSGFAGEQRYSTATWSGDIATRWEDMRAQMTAGLNYSMAGLPFWGMDQGGFCVENRYVAAQQEFDKTGKENADLKEWRELQARWNQFGCFVPLYRTHGQWPTREVWNIAPADHPAYKTIVAYDKLRYRLMPYLYSMAGMVHFKDYTMMRGLVMDFNGDDNVYDIKDQWMFGPALMACPVGEYQKYSRNVYLPKQKGWYDFYTGKHYAGGQTIVADAPYDKIPVFVPEGSILPVGPVMEWSDQKKAELIDLYVYAGKDGFYTLYEDEGTNYNYEKGKYAMIDFKYNDAQKTVTIAARKGSFDGMLQKRRFNIVLVSDNNQQGISLAKAPKGKMVKYAGKAVTVKLK
;
A
#
# COMPACT_ATOMS: atom_id res chain seq x y z
N MET A 1 60.82 -70.99 7.85
CA MET A 1 61.23 -71.06 9.28
C MET A 1 61.72 -69.67 9.71
N ARG A 2 61.14 -69.10 10.74
CA ARG A 2 61.54 -67.94 11.51
C ARG A 2 61.56 -66.57 10.86
N LEU A 3 60.50 -65.80 11.29
CA LEU A 3 60.33 -64.36 11.32
C LEU A 3 61.43 -63.64 12.09
N THR A 4 61.75 -62.44 11.70
CA THR A 4 62.25 -61.43 12.62
C THR A 4 61.60 -60.11 12.27
N LYS A 5 60.88 -59.59 13.27
CA LYS A 5 60.28 -58.27 13.26
C LYS A 5 61.34 -57.23 13.56
N THR A 6 61.40 -56.17 12.75
CA THR A 6 62.17 -54.97 13.10
C THR A 6 61.13 -53.82 13.39
N LEU A 7 61.15 -53.43 14.64
CA LEU A 7 60.40 -52.20 15.08
C LEU A 7 61.18 -50.95 14.64
N LEU A 8 60.54 -50.12 13.84
CA LEU A 8 60.99 -48.71 13.64
C LEU A 8 60.21 -47.84 14.62
N ILE A 9 60.93 -47.25 15.58
CA ILE A 9 60.37 -46.18 16.45
C ILE A 9 60.54 -44.88 15.69
N SER A 10 59.42 -44.31 15.27
CA SER A 10 59.37 -42.96 14.75
C SER A 10 59.15 -42.00 15.90
N ALA A 11 60.15 -41.17 16.17
CA ALA A 11 60.01 -40.06 17.11
C ALA A 11 59.10 -38.99 16.51
N VAL A 12 57.94 -38.75 17.16
CA VAL A 12 57.08 -37.62 16.84
C VAL A 12 57.67 -36.41 17.54
N LEU A 13 58.23 -35.50 16.75
CA LEU A 13 58.50 -34.14 17.19
C LEU A 13 57.14 -33.42 17.42
N LEU A 14 56.82 -33.19 18.68
CA LEU A 14 55.83 -32.20 19.00
C LEU A 14 56.38 -30.78 18.69
N MET A 15 56.11 -30.26 17.54
CA MET A 15 56.16 -28.81 17.35
C MET A 15 54.93 -28.24 18.00
N SER A 16 55.15 -27.44 19.07
CA SER A 16 54.16 -26.55 19.62
C SER A 16 53.82 -25.51 18.54
N ALA A 17 52.73 -25.76 17.79
CA ALA A 17 52.09 -24.74 16.99
C ALA A 17 51.49 -23.74 17.98
N THR A 18 52.15 -22.61 18.15
CA THR A 18 51.47 -21.39 18.64
C THR A 18 50.34 -21.14 17.67
N GLY A 19 49.12 -21.36 18.15
CA GLY A 19 47.89 -21.21 17.36
C GLY A 19 47.82 -19.80 16.80
N MET A 20 48.02 -19.69 15.51
CA MET A 20 47.34 -18.63 14.76
C MET A 20 45.83 -18.89 14.95
N GLN A 21 45.18 -18.04 15.72
CA GLN A 21 43.76 -18.02 15.86
C GLN A 21 43.21 -17.80 14.43
N ALA A 22 42.57 -18.79 13.83
CA ALA A 22 41.97 -18.65 12.52
C ALA A 22 41.02 -17.43 12.58
N ALA A 23 41.03 -16.61 11.55
CA ALA A 23 40.12 -15.49 11.41
C ALA A 23 38.69 -15.93 11.76
N GLY A 24 37.94 -15.13 12.55
CA GLY A 24 36.60 -15.47 13.02
C GLY A 24 35.57 -15.56 11.87
N PHE A 25 35.95 -15.19 10.66
CA PHE A 25 35.05 -15.19 9.49
C PHE A 25 35.70 -15.85 8.26
N ASN A 26 34.83 -16.30 7.35
CA ASN A 26 35.24 -16.77 6.00
C ASN A 26 34.72 -15.79 4.96
N GLN A 27 35.60 -15.25 4.14
CA GLN A 27 35.25 -14.36 3.02
C GLN A 27 35.24 -15.11 1.69
N ASN A 28 34.10 -15.00 0.99
CA ASN A 28 33.95 -15.49 -0.38
C ASN A 28 33.31 -14.38 -1.24
N GLY A 29 34.10 -13.73 -2.06
CA GLY A 29 33.67 -12.58 -2.83
C GLY A 29 33.26 -11.42 -1.92
N ASN A 30 32.01 -10.97 -2.03
CA ASN A 30 31.40 -9.93 -1.19
C ASN A 30 30.61 -10.49 0.01
N TYR A 31 30.74 -11.79 0.30
CA TYR A 31 30.12 -12.45 1.45
C TYR A 31 31.17 -12.69 2.56
N LEU A 32 30.78 -12.37 3.78
CA LEU A 32 31.51 -12.62 5.00
C LEU A 32 30.65 -13.50 5.90
N THR A 33 31.05 -14.74 6.10
CA THR A 33 30.31 -15.71 6.92
C THR A 33 31.03 -15.93 8.24
N VAL A 34 30.34 -15.76 9.33
CA VAL A 34 30.84 -15.88 10.69
C VAL A 34 30.11 -17.03 11.40
N GLN A 35 30.90 -17.94 12.01
CA GLN A 35 30.42 -18.90 12.98
C GLN A 35 30.47 -18.25 14.35
N LEU A 36 29.33 -18.19 15.07
CA LEU A 36 29.31 -17.53 16.36
C LEU A 36 30.13 -18.27 17.43
N LYS A 37 30.92 -17.53 18.17
CA LYS A 37 31.77 -18.08 19.26
C LYS A 37 30.91 -18.55 20.46
N GLN A 38 29.73 -18.00 20.64
CA GLN A 38 28.80 -18.34 21.73
C GLN A 38 27.47 -18.81 21.15
N HIS A 39 27.03 -19.97 21.59
CA HIS A 39 25.73 -20.49 21.20
C HIS A 39 24.67 -19.91 22.13
N GLN A 40 23.81 -19.05 21.56
CA GLN A 40 22.66 -18.52 22.30
C GLN A 40 21.47 -19.49 22.16
N ASN A 41 20.71 -19.65 23.22
CA ASN A 41 19.47 -20.43 23.16
C ASN A 41 18.52 -19.79 22.16
N PHE A 42 18.08 -20.57 21.16
CA PHE A 42 17.30 -20.09 20.00
C PHE A 42 17.99 -19.05 19.13
N GLY A 43 19.29 -18.82 19.28
CA GLY A 43 20.07 -17.94 18.42
C GLY A 43 20.49 -18.58 17.11
N PRO A 44 21.06 -17.81 16.18
CA PRO A 44 21.62 -18.36 14.93
C PRO A 44 22.88 -19.18 15.21
N SER A 45 23.13 -20.21 14.39
CA SER A 45 24.39 -20.93 14.35
C SER A 45 25.44 -20.13 13.58
N GLN A 46 25.06 -19.44 12.54
CA GLN A 46 25.93 -18.59 11.74
C GLN A 46 25.22 -17.39 11.16
N ILE A 47 26.01 -16.34 10.88
CA ILE A 47 25.55 -15.10 10.26
C ILE A 47 26.41 -14.85 9.02
N ARG A 48 25.78 -14.38 7.96
CA ARG A 48 26.45 -13.99 6.73
C ARG A 48 26.13 -12.53 6.38
N LEU A 49 27.16 -11.72 6.18
CA LEU A 49 27.04 -10.35 5.72
C LEU A 49 27.42 -10.30 4.24
N GLN A 50 26.65 -9.58 3.44
CA GLN A 50 26.97 -9.28 2.04
C GLN A 50 26.99 -7.78 1.82
N VAL A 51 28.12 -7.25 1.35
CA VAL A 51 28.20 -5.86 0.92
C VAL A 51 27.65 -5.76 -0.50
N VAL A 52 26.39 -5.31 -0.60
CA VAL A 52 25.68 -5.18 -1.89
C VAL A 52 26.12 -3.91 -2.62
N SER A 53 26.28 -2.80 -1.90
CA SER A 53 26.79 -1.52 -2.40
C SER A 53 27.37 -0.71 -1.23
N ASP A 54 27.93 0.45 -1.52
CA ASP A 54 28.43 1.34 -0.46
C ASP A 54 27.33 1.72 0.56
N LYS A 55 26.05 1.70 0.17
CA LYS A 55 24.90 2.08 0.99
C LYS A 55 24.07 0.88 1.47
N ILE A 56 24.36 -0.34 1.02
CA ILE A 56 23.50 -1.51 1.27
C ILE A 56 24.30 -2.69 1.78
N ILE A 57 23.95 -3.16 2.97
CA ILE A 57 24.47 -4.42 3.53
C ILE A 57 23.31 -5.38 3.77
N ARG A 58 23.41 -6.58 3.22
CA ARG A 58 22.51 -7.71 3.50
C ARG A 58 23.01 -8.46 4.72
N VAL A 59 22.08 -8.82 5.59
CA VAL A 59 22.32 -9.66 6.76
C VAL A 59 21.48 -10.91 6.62
N GLN A 60 22.12 -12.06 6.63
CA GLN A 60 21.46 -13.35 6.69
C GLN A 60 21.89 -14.08 7.97
N ALA A 61 20.95 -14.74 8.63
CA ALA A 61 21.21 -15.55 9.78
C ALA A 61 20.45 -16.87 9.69
N THR A 62 21.06 -17.97 10.13
CA THR A 62 20.42 -19.27 10.12
C THR A 62 20.68 -20.03 11.40
N ALA A 63 19.70 -20.81 11.85
CA ALA A 63 19.86 -21.78 12.94
C ALA A 63 20.43 -23.12 12.43
N GLU A 64 20.49 -23.32 11.12
CA GLU A 64 21.04 -24.52 10.48
C GLU A 64 22.57 -24.42 10.27
N GLN A 65 23.19 -25.54 9.86
CA GLN A 65 24.64 -25.59 9.58
C GLN A 65 25.02 -24.93 8.24
N SER A 66 24.03 -24.65 7.39
CA SER A 66 24.21 -23.98 6.09
C SER A 66 23.01 -23.17 5.71
N PHE A 67 23.22 -22.07 5.00
CA PHE A 67 22.14 -21.27 4.41
C PHE A 67 21.45 -22.03 3.27
N ARG A 68 20.13 -21.96 3.22
CA ARG A 68 19.38 -22.47 2.09
C ARG A 68 19.47 -21.47 0.92
N ASN A 69 19.95 -21.95 -0.22
CA ASN A 69 20.02 -21.13 -1.44
C ASN A 69 18.64 -21.07 -2.08
N LYS A 70 17.92 -19.96 -1.83
CA LYS A 70 16.61 -19.68 -2.40
C LYS A 70 16.67 -18.47 -3.30
N GLN A 71 16.04 -18.58 -4.48
CA GLN A 71 15.90 -17.43 -5.35
C GLN A 71 14.88 -16.45 -4.76
N SER A 72 15.27 -15.19 -4.61
CA SER A 72 14.36 -14.14 -4.17
C SER A 72 13.35 -13.77 -5.26
N LEU A 73 12.08 -13.54 -4.85
CA LEU A 73 11.04 -13.01 -5.73
C LEU A 73 11.10 -11.48 -5.85
N ILE A 74 11.75 -10.83 -4.89
CA ILE A 74 11.75 -9.36 -4.80
C ILE A 74 13.08 -8.74 -5.20
N ILE A 75 14.19 -9.41 -4.97
CA ILE A 75 15.52 -8.88 -5.24
C ILE A 75 15.91 -9.17 -6.69
N VAL A 76 16.23 -8.13 -7.43
CA VAL A 76 16.77 -8.28 -8.80
C VAL A 76 18.27 -8.57 -8.75
N PRO A 77 18.87 -9.15 -9.83
CA PRO A 77 20.31 -9.39 -9.88
C PRO A 77 21.13 -8.14 -9.56
N GLN A 78 22.06 -8.25 -8.63
CA GLN A 78 22.93 -7.16 -8.19
C GLN A 78 24.32 -7.29 -8.85
N ASN A 79 24.76 -6.24 -9.55
CA ASN A 79 26.06 -6.18 -10.21
C ASN A 79 27.03 -5.23 -9.47
N SER A 80 26.96 -5.20 -8.16
CA SER A 80 27.72 -4.26 -7.34
C SER A 80 29.21 -4.53 -7.34
N LYS A 81 30.00 -3.47 -7.51
CA LYS A 81 31.43 -3.42 -7.24
C LYS A 81 31.67 -2.47 -6.06
N ALA A 82 31.15 -2.80 -4.89
CA ALA A 82 31.37 -1.99 -3.69
C ALA A 82 32.85 -2.04 -3.28
N ASN A 83 33.41 -0.88 -2.96
CA ASN A 83 34.71 -0.79 -2.33
C ASN A 83 34.52 -0.73 -0.82
N TYR A 84 35.04 -1.71 -0.11
CA TYR A 84 34.95 -1.78 1.33
C TYR A 84 36.20 -2.34 1.97
N LYS A 85 36.40 -2.01 3.23
CA LYS A 85 37.47 -2.52 4.10
C LYS A 85 36.86 -3.42 5.16
N VAL A 86 37.56 -4.53 5.45
CA VAL A 86 37.17 -5.46 6.52
C VAL A 86 38.32 -5.50 7.52
N GLU A 87 38.02 -5.35 8.79
CA GLU A 87 38.96 -5.37 9.92
C GLU A 87 38.38 -6.16 11.08
N GLU A 88 39.21 -6.92 11.77
CA GLU A 88 38.91 -7.53 13.05
C GLU A 88 39.55 -6.71 14.20
N GLN A 89 38.77 -6.36 15.21
CA GLN A 89 39.21 -5.70 16.40
C GLN A 89 38.60 -6.37 17.64
N GLY A 90 39.40 -7.24 18.29
CA GLY A 90 38.91 -8.07 19.39
C GLY A 90 37.84 -9.05 18.90
N ASP A 91 36.64 -8.98 19.46
CA ASP A 91 35.50 -9.78 18.99
C ASP A 91 34.61 -9.07 17.96
N ASN A 92 35.09 -8.01 17.34
CA ASN A 92 34.31 -7.24 16.38
C ASN A 92 34.83 -7.38 14.96
N LEU A 93 33.99 -7.82 14.04
CA LEU A 93 34.17 -7.72 12.62
C LEU A 93 33.62 -6.38 12.13
N ILE A 94 34.49 -5.55 11.56
CA ILE A 94 34.17 -4.20 11.11
C ILE A 94 34.21 -4.13 9.60
N ILE A 95 33.11 -3.71 8.98
CA ILE A 95 32.99 -3.45 7.54
C ILE A 95 32.84 -1.96 7.36
N THR A 96 33.72 -1.33 6.62
CA THR A 96 33.67 0.10 6.29
C THR A 96 33.51 0.29 4.79
N THR A 97 32.47 0.95 4.35
CA THR A 97 32.20 1.37 2.98
C THR A 97 32.38 2.89 2.83
N ALA A 98 32.17 3.42 1.62
CA ALA A 98 32.19 4.88 1.41
C ALA A 98 30.99 5.62 2.02
N ALA A 99 29.94 4.93 2.49
CA ALA A 99 28.72 5.54 3.02
C ALA A 99 28.41 5.19 4.48
N MET A 100 28.91 4.08 4.99
CA MET A 100 28.58 3.60 6.35
C MET A 100 29.64 2.66 6.91
N ARG A 101 29.51 2.38 8.20
CA ARG A 101 30.26 1.35 8.90
C ARG A 101 29.30 0.37 9.58
N ALA A 102 29.51 -0.93 9.39
CA ALA A 102 28.81 -1.99 10.12
C ALA A 102 29.80 -2.69 11.06
N VAL A 103 29.41 -2.89 12.30
CA VAL A 103 30.19 -3.61 13.31
C VAL A 103 29.39 -4.79 13.80
N MET A 104 29.90 -6.00 13.60
CA MET A 104 29.31 -7.24 14.08
C MET A 104 30.15 -7.81 15.22
N ASN A 105 29.54 -8.04 16.36
CA ASN A 105 30.19 -8.77 17.46
C ASN A 105 30.12 -10.27 17.20
N GLU A 106 31.26 -10.93 17.04
CA GLU A 106 31.36 -12.35 16.68
C GLU A 106 30.94 -13.31 17.82
N ALA A 107 30.93 -12.84 19.07
CA ALA A 107 30.49 -13.63 20.20
C ALA A 107 28.94 -13.66 20.29
N THR A 108 28.29 -12.52 20.11
CA THR A 108 26.85 -12.38 20.29
C THR A 108 26.06 -12.39 19.00
N GLY A 109 26.70 -12.12 17.86
CA GLY A 109 26.04 -11.92 16.58
C GLY A 109 25.32 -10.58 16.44
N GLN A 110 25.47 -9.67 17.40
CA GLN A 110 24.89 -8.33 17.34
C GLN A 110 25.54 -7.51 16.23
N ILE A 111 24.72 -6.80 15.44
CA ILE A 111 25.18 -5.89 14.41
C ILE A 111 24.74 -4.47 14.75
N THR A 112 25.68 -3.54 14.60
CA THR A 112 25.41 -2.09 14.72
C THR A 112 25.84 -1.40 13.44
N PHE A 113 24.95 -0.59 12.87
CA PHE A 113 25.20 0.24 11.70
C PHE A 113 25.42 1.69 12.14
N TYR A 114 26.46 2.31 11.58
CA TYR A 114 26.86 3.69 11.85
C TYR A 114 26.94 4.48 10.55
N ASP A 115 26.70 5.78 10.63
CA ASP A 115 27.14 6.69 9.60
C ASP A 115 28.68 6.92 9.68
N LEU A 116 29.24 7.66 8.73
CA LEU A 116 30.69 7.95 8.71
C LEU A 116 31.14 8.96 9.79
N LYS A 117 30.20 9.48 10.58
CA LYS A 117 30.48 10.36 11.74
C LYS A 117 30.35 9.63 13.08
N ASP A 118 30.26 8.30 13.02
CA ASP A 118 30.06 7.41 14.17
C ASP A 118 28.72 7.56 14.90
N ASN A 119 27.71 8.18 14.29
CA ASN A 119 26.37 8.15 14.83
C ASN A 119 25.72 6.78 14.56
N VAL A 120 25.11 6.20 15.59
CA VAL A 120 24.36 4.95 15.45
C VAL A 120 23.11 5.20 14.62
N LEU A 121 23.01 4.51 13.50
CA LEU A 121 21.80 4.47 12.65
C LEU A 121 20.84 3.39 13.15
N LEU A 122 21.32 2.15 13.26
CA LEU A 122 20.53 1.00 13.71
C LEU A 122 21.41 0.09 14.56
N ASN A 123 20.88 -0.40 15.68
CA ASN A 123 21.58 -1.28 16.60
C ASN A 123 20.70 -2.47 16.98
N GLU A 124 21.13 -3.69 16.66
CA GLU A 124 20.46 -4.91 17.14
C GLU A 124 20.59 -5.07 18.65
N VAL A 125 19.63 -5.74 19.27
CA VAL A 125 19.72 -6.11 20.69
C VAL A 125 20.83 -7.15 20.89
N ALA A 126 21.70 -6.96 21.85
CA ALA A 126 22.90 -7.79 22.04
C ALA A 126 22.58 -9.26 22.39
N GLN A 127 21.55 -9.49 23.21
CA GLN A 127 21.09 -10.83 23.57
C GLN A 127 19.66 -11.02 23.09
N GLY A 128 19.41 -12.10 22.33
CA GLY A 128 18.10 -12.36 21.75
C GLY A 128 17.72 -11.42 20.60
N GLY A 129 18.68 -10.67 20.03
CA GLY A 129 18.46 -9.80 18.88
C GLY A 129 18.05 -10.54 17.61
N LYS A 130 18.46 -11.81 17.52
CA LYS A 130 18.02 -12.74 16.49
C LYS A 130 17.60 -14.05 17.15
N THR A 131 16.34 -14.45 17.00
CA THR A 131 15.83 -15.70 17.55
C THR A 131 15.12 -16.52 16.51
N PHE A 132 15.23 -17.85 16.65
CA PHE A 132 14.66 -18.84 15.76
C PHE A 132 13.90 -19.88 16.58
N LYS A 133 12.65 -20.13 16.24
CA LYS A 133 11.85 -21.24 16.79
C LYS A 133 11.55 -22.20 15.65
N PRO A 134 11.78 -23.52 15.80
CA PRO A 134 11.37 -24.48 14.80
C PRO A 134 9.88 -24.33 14.48
N PHE A 135 9.55 -24.34 13.22
CA PHE A 135 8.17 -24.21 12.74
C PHE A 135 7.86 -25.35 11.76
N THR A 136 6.74 -26.03 12.02
CA THR A 136 6.18 -27.02 11.11
C THR A 136 4.83 -26.57 10.67
N VAL A 137 4.61 -26.49 9.36
CA VAL A 137 3.33 -26.06 8.79
C VAL A 137 2.25 -27.09 9.16
N PRO A 138 1.17 -26.67 9.83
CA PRO A 138 0.07 -27.58 10.15
C PRO A 138 -0.57 -28.14 8.86
N ASP A 139 -0.89 -29.43 8.85
CA ASP A 139 -1.52 -30.09 7.70
C ASP A 139 -2.78 -29.37 7.21
N ARG A 140 -3.55 -28.80 8.14
CA ARG A 140 -4.77 -28.03 7.82
C ARG A 140 -4.49 -26.74 7.01
N GLU A 141 -3.27 -26.18 7.11
CA GLU A 141 -2.87 -24.99 6.34
C GLU A 141 -2.35 -25.35 4.94
N ILE A 142 -1.90 -26.60 4.74
CA ILE A 142 -1.50 -27.11 3.43
C ILE A 142 -2.75 -27.54 2.64
N GLY A 143 -3.74 -28.10 3.32
CA GLY A 143 -5.01 -28.49 2.73
C GLY A 143 -4.96 -29.80 1.95
N VAL A 144 -5.89 -29.94 1.01
CA VAL A 144 -6.18 -31.21 0.28
C VAL A 144 -5.00 -31.74 -0.52
N ASP A 145 -4.13 -30.88 -1.02
CA ASP A 145 -2.99 -31.25 -1.86
C ASP A 145 -1.69 -31.50 -1.07
N ILE A 146 -1.79 -31.84 0.20
CA ILE A 146 -0.65 -32.08 1.10
C ILE A 146 0.39 -33.06 0.53
N ALA A 147 -0.03 -34.03 -0.27
CA ALA A 147 0.86 -34.99 -0.92
C ALA A 147 1.77 -34.36 -1.99
N LYS A 148 1.46 -33.18 -2.47
CA LYS A 148 2.31 -32.42 -3.43
C LYS A 148 3.49 -31.73 -2.75
N VAL A 149 3.48 -31.57 -1.43
CA VAL A 149 4.51 -30.85 -0.67
C VAL A 149 5.56 -31.83 -0.15
N PRO A 150 6.83 -31.73 -0.59
CA PRO A 150 7.92 -32.51 0.00
C PRO A 150 8.05 -32.23 1.49
N GLU A 151 8.37 -33.26 2.29
CA GLU A 151 8.45 -33.13 3.75
C GLU A 151 9.38 -32.00 4.20
N ALA A 152 10.54 -31.84 3.53
CA ALA A 152 11.50 -30.79 3.84
C ALA A 152 10.94 -29.37 3.69
N GLN A 153 9.90 -29.15 2.86
CA GLN A 153 9.26 -27.84 2.66
C GLN A 153 8.17 -27.54 3.70
N LYS A 154 7.79 -28.52 4.54
CA LYS A 154 6.88 -28.31 5.65
C LYS A 154 7.58 -27.76 6.89
N HIS A 155 8.91 -27.77 6.91
CA HIS A 155 9.72 -27.37 8.05
C HIS A 155 10.55 -26.14 7.74
N GLY A 156 10.60 -25.23 8.68
CA GLY A 156 11.39 -24.01 8.62
C GLY A 156 11.53 -23.38 10.00
N TRP A 157 11.71 -22.08 10.00
CA TRP A 157 11.92 -21.31 11.22
C TRP A 157 10.96 -20.14 11.29
N SER A 158 10.29 -20.00 12.43
CA SER A 158 9.75 -18.71 12.83
C SER A 158 10.89 -17.91 13.44
N TRP A 159 11.16 -16.73 12.89
CA TRP A 159 12.25 -15.90 13.37
C TRP A 159 11.79 -14.53 13.84
N ARG A 160 12.58 -13.94 14.73
CA ARG A 160 12.37 -12.57 15.21
C ARG A 160 13.69 -11.81 15.21
N ALA A 161 13.68 -10.60 14.65
CA ALA A 161 14.75 -9.61 14.73
C ALA A 161 14.34 -8.49 15.67
N LEU A 162 15.22 -8.14 16.63
CA LEU A 162 15.02 -7.08 17.60
C LEU A 162 16.10 -6.02 17.47
N PHE A 163 15.68 -4.77 17.44
CA PHE A 163 16.54 -3.60 17.36
C PHE A 163 16.23 -2.62 18.49
N ASN A 164 17.24 -1.93 18.99
CA ASN A 164 17.05 -0.80 19.88
C ASN A 164 16.50 0.38 19.08
N SER A 165 15.51 1.07 19.60
CA SER A 165 14.87 2.20 18.94
C SER A 165 14.65 3.33 19.96
N PRO A 166 15.42 4.42 19.91
CA PRO A 166 15.27 5.53 20.85
C PRO A 166 13.97 6.31 20.62
N ASP A 167 13.52 7.06 21.64
CA ASP A 167 12.21 7.73 21.66
C ASP A 167 11.98 8.71 20.50
N ASN A 168 13.03 9.35 20.01
CA ASN A 168 12.96 10.33 18.92
C ASN A 168 12.98 9.70 17.52
N GLU A 169 12.92 8.39 17.40
CA GLU A 169 12.87 7.69 16.12
C GLU A 169 11.43 7.51 15.64
N ALA A 170 11.21 7.68 14.36
CA ALA A 170 9.93 7.49 13.70
C ALA A 170 10.09 6.55 12.50
N PHE A 171 9.08 5.70 12.26
CA PHE A 171 9.08 4.69 11.18
C PHE A 171 7.89 4.86 10.27
N TYR A 172 8.11 4.65 8.95
CA TYR A 172 7.11 4.79 7.91
C TYR A 172 7.23 3.66 6.90
N GLY A 173 6.14 3.30 6.25
CA GLY A 173 6.14 2.24 5.24
C GLY A 173 5.21 1.09 5.60
N LEU A 174 5.66 -0.17 5.42
CA LEU A 174 4.89 -1.40 5.64
C LEU A 174 3.73 -1.61 4.66
N GLY A 175 3.48 -0.72 3.71
CA GLY A 175 2.37 -0.77 2.76
C GLY A 175 1.19 0.11 3.17
N GLN A 176 -0.04 -0.29 2.81
CA GLN A 176 -1.26 0.43 3.19
C GLN A 176 -2.05 -0.35 4.24
N HIS A 177 -2.49 0.34 5.29
CA HIS A 177 -3.30 -0.22 6.37
C HIS A 177 -4.41 0.77 6.73
N GLN A 178 -5.56 0.27 7.22
CA GLN A 178 -6.74 1.10 7.54
C GLN A 178 -6.73 1.56 9.01
N SER A 179 -5.54 1.87 9.55
CA SER A 179 -5.35 2.15 10.98
C SER A 179 -5.38 3.63 11.36
N GLU A 180 -5.40 4.55 10.38
CA GLU A 180 -5.20 6.00 10.60
C GLU A 180 -3.84 6.32 11.28
N GLU A 181 -2.84 5.44 11.18
CA GLU A 181 -1.50 5.62 11.74
C GLU A 181 -0.49 5.95 10.64
N LEU A 182 0.32 7.00 10.86
CA LEU A 182 1.41 7.37 9.98
C LEU A 182 2.75 6.89 10.52
N ASN A 183 3.08 7.30 11.75
CA ASN A 183 4.28 6.84 12.43
C ASN A 183 4.05 5.48 13.07
N MET A 184 4.76 4.46 12.59
CA MET A 184 4.62 3.08 13.02
C MET A 184 5.43 2.73 14.27
N LYS A 185 6.15 3.70 14.89
CA LYS A 185 6.88 3.46 16.12
C LYS A 185 5.92 3.09 17.26
N GLY A 186 6.24 2.00 17.97
CA GLY A 186 5.42 1.51 19.08
C GLY A 186 4.09 0.89 18.69
N LYS A 187 3.76 0.86 17.38
CA LYS A 187 2.53 0.25 16.87
C LYS A 187 2.74 -1.24 16.59
N ASN A 188 1.64 -1.99 16.60
CA ASN A 188 1.61 -3.39 16.17
C ASN A 188 0.88 -3.47 14.84
N GLU A 189 1.50 -4.12 13.84
CA GLU A 189 0.87 -4.33 12.54
C GLU A 189 1.06 -5.77 12.06
N ASP A 190 -0.07 -6.38 11.68
CA ASP A 190 -0.08 -7.72 11.08
C ASP A 190 0.10 -7.58 9.58
N LEU A 191 1.16 -8.16 9.03
CA LEU A 191 1.55 -7.99 7.63
C LEU A 191 1.11 -9.19 6.81
N PHE A 192 -0.07 -9.09 6.24
CA PHE A 192 -0.63 -10.04 5.29
C PHE A 192 -1.52 -9.32 4.28
N GLN A 193 -1.70 -9.92 3.11
CA GLN A 193 -2.55 -9.34 2.06
C GLN A 193 -4.02 -9.56 2.35
N TYR A 194 -4.82 -8.52 2.18
CA TYR A 194 -6.26 -8.54 2.45
C TYR A 194 -6.95 -7.48 1.61
N ASN A 195 -8.22 -7.65 1.29
CA ASN A 195 -9.04 -6.58 0.71
C ASN A 195 -9.00 -5.35 1.64
N THR A 196 -8.59 -4.19 1.14
CA THR A 196 -8.28 -2.93 1.86
C THR A 196 -6.90 -2.86 2.54
N LYS A 197 -6.06 -3.91 2.42
CA LYS A 197 -4.76 -3.96 3.08
C LYS A 197 -3.68 -4.49 2.13
N VAL A 198 -2.58 -3.77 2.02
CA VAL A 198 -1.37 -4.22 1.31
C VAL A 198 -0.20 -4.20 2.27
N SER A 199 0.49 -5.32 2.36
CA SER A 199 1.63 -5.48 3.26
C SER A 199 2.93 -5.59 2.47
N VAL A 200 3.88 -4.69 2.77
CA VAL A 200 5.19 -4.60 2.13
C VAL A 200 6.26 -4.73 3.21
N PRO A 201 7.21 -5.68 3.09
CA PRO A 201 8.25 -5.92 4.08
C PRO A 201 9.39 -4.88 4.02
N PHE A 202 9.03 -3.59 4.00
CA PHE A 202 9.97 -2.48 3.94
C PHE A 202 9.53 -1.31 4.79
N VAL A 203 10.46 -0.74 5.53
CA VAL A 203 10.27 0.42 6.40
C VAL A 203 11.43 1.39 6.28
N ILE A 204 11.15 2.69 6.40
CA ILE A 204 12.15 3.76 6.48
C ILE A 204 12.08 4.46 7.84
N SER A 205 13.24 4.94 8.30
CA SER A 205 13.38 5.69 9.58
C SER A 205 13.73 7.16 9.29
N ASN A 206 13.23 8.07 10.15
CA ASN A 206 13.64 9.48 10.14
C ASN A 206 15.15 9.68 10.36
N LYS A 207 15.89 8.63 10.71
CA LYS A 207 17.36 8.60 10.77
C LYS A 207 18.02 8.33 9.41
N ASN A 208 17.28 8.39 8.31
CA ASN A 208 17.76 8.20 6.94
C ASN A 208 18.34 6.79 6.67
N TYR A 209 17.67 5.76 7.16
CA TYR A 209 17.92 4.39 6.78
C TYR A 209 16.62 3.64 6.50
N GLY A 210 16.71 2.49 5.85
CA GLY A 210 15.60 1.57 5.64
C GLY A 210 15.98 0.13 5.93
N ILE A 211 14.97 -0.69 6.23
CA ILE A 211 15.09 -2.13 6.42
C ILE A 211 14.12 -2.81 5.47
N LEU A 212 14.65 -3.64 4.56
CA LEU A 212 13.87 -4.54 3.70
C LEU A 212 14.15 -5.97 4.15
N TRP A 213 13.12 -6.77 4.43
CA TRP A 213 13.32 -8.19 4.73
C TRP A 213 12.69 -9.09 3.67
N ASP A 214 13.45 -10.12 3.27
CA ASP A 214 13.08 -11.02 2.18
C ASP A 214 12.34 -12.26 2.72
N SER A 215 11.12 -12.03 3.20
CA SER A 215 10.20 -13.07 3.65
C SER A 215 8.84 -12.89 3.01
N TYR A 216 8.23 -13.99 2.57
CA TYR A 216 6.91 -13.99 1.90
C TYR A 216 5.80 -14.53 2.79
N SER A 217 6.13 -15.01 3.98
CA SER A 217 5.15 -15.51 4.92
C SER A 217 4.41 -14.37 5.64
N TYR A 218 3.43 -14.73 6.45
CA TYR A 218 2.83 -13.81 7.40
C TYR A 218 3.91 -13.22 8.31
N CYS A 219 3.94 -11.91 8.44
CA CYS A 219 4.89 -11.18 9.27
C CYS A 219 4.16 -10.29 10.27
N ARG A 220 4.88 -9.85 11.32
CA ARG A 220 4.40 -8.86 12.28
C ARG A 220 5.46 -7.79 12.51
N TRP A 221 5.01 -6.55 12.53
CA TRP A 221 5.73 -5.40 13.03
C TRP A 221 5.30 -5.12 14.47
N GLY A 222 6.23 -4.89 15.38
CA GLY A 222 5.95 -4.65 16.79
C GLY A 222 5.88 -5.95 17.61
N ASN A 223 4.88 -6.10 18.47
CA ASN A 223 4.75 -7.30 19.31
C ASN A 223 4.34 -8.52 18.47
N PRO A 224 5.09 -9.62 18.48
CA PRO A 224 4.74 -10.83 17.74
C PRO A 224 3.70 -11.71 18.44
N GLU A 225 3.37 -11.42 19.69
CA GLU A 225 2.40 -12.22 20.46
C GLU A 225 0.95 -11.97 19.95
N ASP A 226 0.13 -13.00 20.06
CA ASP A 226 -1.28 -12.90 19.70
C ASP A 226 -2.04 -11.99 20.65
N TYR A 227 -3.03 -11.28 20.10
CA TYR A 227 -4.00 -10.55 20.92
C TYR A 227 -4.87 -11.55 21.72
N LEU A 228 -4.93 -11.32 23.01
CA LEU A 228 -5.64 -12.18 23.95
C LEU A 228 -7.14 -11.84 23.99
N GLN A 229 -7.96 -12.85 24.28
CA GLN A 229 -9.36 -12.61 24.69
C GLN A 229 -9.39 -11.83 26.01
N LEU A 230 -10.45 -11.05 26.22
CA LEU A 230 -10.56 -10.17 27.37
C LEU A 230 -10.37 -10.89 28.71
N ASN A 231 -10.95 -12.09 28.90
CA ASN A 231 -10.85 -12.91 30.10
C ASN A 231 -9.43 -13.47 30.37
N ARG A 232 -8.55 -13.44 29.37
CA ARG A 232 -7.15 -13.88 29.53
C ARG A 232 -6.23 -12.72 29.92
N ALA A 233 -6.64 -11.50 29.60
CA ALA A 233 -5.86 -10.30 29.87
C ALA A 233 -6.30 -9.55 31.13
N PHE A 234 -7.60 -9.63 31.44
CA PHE A 234 -8.24 -8.89 32.52
C PHE A 234 -9.09 -9.82 33.41
N LYS A 235 -9.30 -9.40 34.65
CA LYS A 235 -10.46 -9.86 35.41
C LYS A 235 -11.69 -9.12 34.91
N LEU A 236 -12.77 -9.86 34.63
CA LEU A 236 -14.01 -9.32 34.13
C LEU A 236 -15.08 -9.26 35.23
N TYR A 237 -15.92 -8.25 35.17
CA TYR A 237 -17.05 -8.09 36.06
C TYR A 237 -18.29 -7.74 35.22
N ASP A 238 -19.45 -8.27 35.64
CA ASP A 238 -20.72 -7.93 35.02
C ASP A 238 -21.14 -6.46 35.34
N LYS A 239 -22.23 -6.01 34.75
CA LYS A 239 -22.73 -4.64 34.95
C LYS A 239 -23.05 -4.31 36.40
N ASP A 240 -23.33 -5.31 37.25
CA ASP A 240 -23.63 -5.18 38.67
C ASP A 240 -22.39 -5.33 39.57
N GLY A 241 -21.20 -5.52 38.95
CA GLY A 241 -19.90 -5.59 39.60
C GLY A 241 -19.51 -6.98 40.15
N LYS A 242 -20.22 -8.03 39.75
CA LYS A 242 -19.90 -9.42 40.11
C LYS A 242 -18.80 -9.96 39.20
N GLU A 243 -17.78 -10.55 39.79
CA GLU A 243 -16.65 -11.13 39.07
C GLU A 243 -17.03 -12.34 38.21
N GLY A 244 -16.43 -12.48 37.02
CA GLY A 244 -16.45 -13.63 36.13
C GLY A 244 -16.60 -13.30 34.66
N GLN A 245 -17.49 -12.40 34.27
CA GLN A 245 -17.85 -12.14 32.89
C GLN A 245 -18.52 -10.77 32.71
N LEU A 246 -18.53 -10.24 31.47
CA LEU A 246 -19.34 -9.07 31.13
C LEU A 246 -20.80 -9.46 30.96
N THR A 247 -21.71 -8.49 31.03
CA THR A 247 -23.12 -8.67 30.70
C THR A 247 -23.34 -8.42 29.21
N GLY A 248 -23.75 -9.45 28.45
CA GLY A 248 -24.22 -9.30 27.07
C GLY A 248 -25.76 -9.16 27.05
N THR A 249 -26.25 -8.08 26.43
CA THR A 249 -27.67 -7.83 26.20
C THR A 249 -27.97 -7.84 24.73
N TYR A 250 -28.74 -8.79 24.25
CA TYR A 250 -29.13 -9.00 22.86
C TYR A 250 -30.61 -8.66 22.70
N VAL A 251 -30.92 -7.72 21.80
CA VAL A 251 -32.33 -7.31 21.51
C VAL A 251 -32.55 -7.51 20.03
N ASP A 252 -33.47 -8.38 19.65
CA ASP A 252 -33.81 -8.60 18.23
C ASP A 252 -34.70 -7.49 17.67
N LYS A 253 -35.01 -7.56 16.38
CA LYS A 253 -35.89 -6.58 15.69
C LYS A 253 -37.31 -6.50 16.23
N ASN A 254 -37.76 -7.54 16.93
CA ASN A 254 -39.11 -7.60 17.53
C ASN A 254 -39.12 -7.14 19.00
N GLY A 255 -37.95 -6.76 19.54
CA GLY A 255 -37.77 -6.36 20.94
C GLY A 255 -37.62 -7.52 21.93
N GLN A 256 -37.46 -8.77 21.45
CA GLN A 256 -37.13 -9.91 22.31
C GLN A 256 -35.73 -9.71 22.87
N LYS A 257 -35.64 -9.83 24.22
CA LYS A 257 -34.39 -9.56 24.93
C LYS A 257 -33.81 -10.87 25.48
N ILE A 258 -32.55 -11.13 25.20
CA ILE A 258 -31.73 -12.18 25.81
C ILE A 258 -30.60 -11.51 26.58
N VAL A 259 -30.39 -11.92 27.83
CA VAL A 259 -29.26 -11.46 28.66
C VAL A 259 -28.46 -12.66 29.11
N ARG A 260 -27.15 -12.62 28.88
CA ARG A 260 -26.24 -13.68 29.33
C ARG A 260 -24.86 -13.07 29.69
N GLY A 261 -24.04 -13.89 30.35
CA GLY A 261 -22.65 -13.55 30.61
C GLY A 261 -21.76 -13.82 29.41
N GLU A 262 -20.77 -12.96 29.18
CA GLU A 262 -19.78 -13.07 28.12
C GLU A 262 -18.38 -12.94 28.73
N ASP A 263 -17.59 -14.02 28.65
CA ASP A 263 -16.19 -14.04 29.08
C ASP A 263 -15.24 -13.58 27.98
N SER A 264 -15.74 -13.52 26.76
CA SER A 264 -15.02 -13.11 25.54
C SER A 264 -15.99 -12.50 24.54
N ILE A 265 -15.50 -11.56 23.70
CA ILE A 265 -16.25 -11.05 22.56
C ILE A 265 -15.63 -11.69 21.32
N TYR A 266 -16.22 -12.78 20.86
CA TYR A 266 -15.65 -13.64 19.81
C TYR A 266 -16.72 -14.11 18.80
N PHE A 267 -17.19 -13.16 18.00
CA PHE A 267 -18.12 -13.38 16.88
C PHE A 267 -17.44 -12.94 15.59
N GLU A 268 -16.21 -13.44 15.35
CA GLU A 268 -15.28 -12.88 14.35
C GLU A 268 -15.41 -13.56 12.99
N TYR A 269 -15.60 -14.89 12.97
CA TYR A 269 -15.51 -15.68 11.74
C TYR A 269 -16.63 -16.70 11.67
N ALA A 270 -17.10 -16.97 10.47
CA ALA A 270 -17.76 -18.22 10.15
C ALA A 270 -16.69 -19.33 10.12
N MET A 271 -16.97 -20.48 10.70
CA MET A 271 -15.98 -21.58 10.84
C MET A 271 -16.14 -22.64 9.74
N PRO A 272 -15.03 -23.25 9.29
CA PRO A 272 -15.06 -24.26 8.23
C PRO A 272 -15.96 -25.46 8.51
N GLU A 273 -16.06 -25.84 9.77
CA GLU A 273 -16.87 -26.97 10.22
C GLU A 273 -18.37 -26.83 9.97
N THR A 274 -18.81 -25.60 9.69
CA THR A 274 -20.21 -25.29 9.37
C THR A 274 -20.49 -25.40 7.88
N SER A 275 -19.81 -26.11 7.07
CA SER A 275 -19.96 -26.27 5.61
C SER A 275 -20.33 -25.01 4.81
N GLU A 276 -20.72 -23.97 5.46
CA GLU A 276 -21.25 -22.70 4.93
C GLU A 276 -20.28 -21.55 5.15
N VAL A 277 -19.08 -21.85 5.68
CA VAL A 277 -17.99 -20.88 5.83
C VAL A 277 -17.84 -20.01 4.65
N CYS A 278 -18.25 -20.51 3.56
CA CYS A 278 -17.87 -19.94 2.33
C CYS A 278 -19.01 -19.43 1.52
N ASN A 279 -20.17 -19.53 2.03
CA ASN A 279 -21.33 -18.95 1.41
C ASN A 279 -21.62 -17.57 2.02
N GLN A 280 -21.27 -16.53 1.30
CA GLN A 280 -21.55 -15.15 1.75
C GLN A 280 -23.05 -14.85 1.90
N THR A 281 -23.91 -15.65 1.29
CA THR A 281 -25.34 -15.44 1.34
C THR A 281 -25.97 -15.90 2.62
N ASP A 282 -25.16 -16.67 3.54
CA ASP A 282 -25.62 -17.04 4.34
C ASP A 282 -26.03 -17.66 5.40
N LYS A 283 -25.88 -18.37 5.59
CA LYS A 283 -26.36 -19.37 6.52
C LYS A 283 -25.23 -19.80 7.43
N GLY A 284 -24.08 -19.20 7.20
CA GLY A 284 -22.84 -19.49 7.87
C GLY A 284 -22.92 -19.18 9.34
N GLY A 285 -22.75 -20.19 10.14
CA GLY A 285 -22.79 -20.09 11.57
C GLY A 285 -21.68 -19.22 12.12
N ILE A 286 -21.99 -17.98 12.44
CA ILE A 286 -21.22 -17.25 13.43
C ILE A 286 -21.37 -18.05 14.72
N GLN A 287 -20.25 -18.56 15.22
CA GLN A 287 -20.27 -19.34 16.45
C GLN A 287 -20.62 -18.45 17.65
N ASN A 288 -21.14 -19.08 18.66
CA ASN A 288 -21.38 -18.51 20.00
C ASN A 288 -22.54 -17.50 20.13
N LEU A 289 -23.30 -17.22 19.08
CA LEU A 289 -24.52 -16.41 19.22
C LEU A 289 -25.55 -17.11 20.16
N PRO A 290 -26.38 -16.36 20.89
CA PRO A 290 -27.47 -16.93 21.64
C PRO A 290 -28.39 -17.77 20.76
N LYS A 291 -28.81 -18.94 21.24
CA LYS A 291 -29.71 -19.83 20.49
C LYS A 291 -30.98 -19.09 20.06
N GLY A 292 -31.28 -19.11 18.78
CA GLY A 292 -32.50 -18.49 18.22
C GLY A 292 -32.40 -16.96 18.02
N PHE A 293 -31.25 -16.35 18.30
CA PHE A 293 -31.05 -14.91 18.06
C PHE A 293 -30.76 -14.64 16.57
N ALA A 294 -31.47 -13.68 15.99
CA ALA A 294 -31.25 -13.22 14.62
C ALA A 294 -30.59 -11.84 14.62
N LEU A 295 -29.54 -11.70 13.80
CA LEU A 295 -28.73 -10.46 13.74
C LEU A 295 -29.46 -9.30 13.06
N ASN A 296 -30.22 -9.58 12.00
CA ASN A 296 -30.84 -8.53 11.20
C ASN A 296 -31.79 -7.65 12.02
N GLY A 297 -31.50 -6.34 12.07
CA GLY A 297 -32.29 -5.35 12.83
C GLY A 297 -32.11 -5.44 14.36
N SER A 298 -31.15 -6.22 14.83
CA SER A 298 -30.84 -6.37 16.25
C SER A 298 -29.95 -5.26 16.80
N LYS A 299 -29.88 -5.18 18.14
CA LYS A 299 -28.92 -4.35 18.88
C LYS A 299 -28.29 -5.19 19.98
N VAL A 300 -27.00 -5.16 20.10
CA VAL A 300 -26.22 -5.89 21.10
C VAL A 300 -25.38 -4.93 21.92
N VAL A 301 -25.40 -5.08 23.23
CA VAL A 301 -24.57 -4.29 24.14
C VAL A 301 -23.83 -5.23 25.07
N TYR A 302 -22.51 -5.08 25.14
CA TYR A 302 -21.69 -5.71 26.16
C TYR A 302 -21.26 -4.64 27.16
N GLU A 303 -21.51 -4.86 28.45
CA GLU A 303 -21.23 -3.89 29.51
C GLU A 303 -20.79 -4.56 30.81
N GLY A 304 -19.98 -3.84 31.58
CA GLY A 304 -19.41 -4.29 32.83
C GLY A 304 -18.11 -3.58 33.14
N TYR A 305 -17.18 -4.29 33.79
CA TYR A 305 -15.90 -3.72 34.18
C TYR A 305 -14.75 -4.67 33.80
N VAL A 306 -13.60 -4.08 33.50
CA VAL A 306 -12.32 -4.78 33.34
C VAL A 306 -11.35 -4.31 34.42
N GLU A 307 -10.61 -5.25 35.03
CA GLU A 307 -9.54 -4.95 36.00
C GLU A 307 -8.21 -5.44 35.47
N ALA A 308 -7.29 -4.51 35.22
CA ALA A 308 -5.99 -4.79 34.64
C ALA A 308 -4.95 -5.27 35.66
N PRO A 309 -4.05 -6.21 35.30
CA PRO A 309 -2.97 -6.68 36.15
C PRO A 309 -1.81 -5.69 36.28
N SER A 310 -1.72 -4.68 35.42
CA SER A 310 -0.65 -3.66 35.41
C SER A 310 -1.15 -2.32 34.94
N ASN A 311 -0.44 -1.24 35.32
CA ASN A 311 -0.66 0.08 34.70
C ASN A 311 -0.05 0.06 33.31
N SER A 312 -0.82 0.33 32.28
CA SER A 312 -0.31 0.40 30.89
C SER A 312 -1.28 1.12 29.99
N PHE A 313 -0.76 1.53 28.82
CA PHE A 313 -1.57 1.75 27.63
C PHE A 313 -1.83 0.37 26.98
N TYR A 314 -3.05 -0.10 27.07
CA TYR A 314 -3.47 -1.36 26.49
C TYR A 314 -3.86 -1.16 25.04
N GLN A 315 -3.27 -1.95 24.13
CA GLN A 315 -3.57 -1.93 22.71
C GLN A 315 -4.66 -2.97 22.41
N PHE A 316 -5.76 -2.50 21.87
CA PHE A 316 -6.90 -3.34 21.50
C PHE A 316 -6.97 -3.51 19.98
N ILE A 317 -7.52 -4.63 19.55
CA ILE A 317 -7.99 -4.85 18.19
C ILE A 317 -9.48 -5.16 18.20
N LEU A 318 -10.24 -4.36 17.48
CA LEU A 318 -11.65 -4.57 17.19
C LEU A 318 -11.76 -5.17 15.79
N TYR A 319 -12.39 -6.32 15.66
CA TYR A 319 -12.82 -6.90 14.39
C TYR A 319 -14.32 -6.72 14.25
N TYR A 320 -14.81 -6.16 13.14
CA TYR A 320 -16.20 -5.73 13.07
C TYR A 320 -16.81 -5.72 11.66
N ALA A 321 -18.12 -5.95 11.64
CA ALA A 321 -19.07 -5.58 10.60
C ALA A 321 -20.36 -5.08 11.27
N GLY A 322 -21.16 -4.28 10.53
CA GLY A 322 -22.23 -3.49 11.14
C GLY A 322 -21.68 -2.24 11.83
N TYR A 323 -22.51 -1.59 12.64
CA TYR A 323 -22.14 -0.36 13.37
C TYR A 323 -21.58 -0.70 14.74
N MET A 324 -20.46 -0.06 15.10
CA MET A 324 -19.75 -0.29 16.36
C MET A 324 -19.39 1.00 17.06
N LYS A 325 -19.52 1.00 18.40
CA LYS A 325 -18.98 2.03 19.31
C LYS A 325 -18.38 1.37 20.54
N ILE A 326 -17.27 1.92 21.06
CA ILE A 326 -16.67 1.42 22.31
C ILE A 326 -16.40 2.58 23.25
N TYR A 327 -16.82 2.41 24.50
CA TYR A 327 -16.55 3.30 25.62
C TYR A 327 -15.70 2.57 26.65
N ILE A 328 -14.63 3.22 27.14
CA ILE A 328 -13.81 2.73 28.27
C ILE A 328 -13.63 3.91 29.22
N ASP A 329 -13.82 3.68 30.50
CA ASP A 329 -13.79 4.72 31.55
C ASP A 329 -14.76 5.89 31.25
N GLY A 330 -15.92 5.57 30.68
CA GLY A 330 -16.92 6.56 30.26
C GLY A 330 -16.54 7.40 29.03
N LYS A 331 -15.35 7.21 28.46
CA LYS A 331 -14.89 7.93 27.27
C LYS A 331 -15.18 7.13 26.01
N LEU A 332 -15.65 7.79 24.96
CA LEU A 332 -15.80 7.20 23.64
C LEU A 332 -14.40 6.99 23.02
N VAL A 333 -13.85 5.77 23.12
CA VAL A 333 -12.52 5.43 22.60
C VAL A 333 -12.57 4.95 21.16
N VAL A 334 -13.69 4.37 20.71
CA VAL A 334 -13.96 4.06 19.31
C VAL A 334 -15.26 4.78 18.91
N PRO A 335 -15.17 5.89 18.17
CA PRO A 335 -16.30 6.55 17.53
C PRO A 335 -17.05 5.59 16.61
N GLU A 336 -18.30 5.92 16.27
CA GLU A 336 -19.09 5.06 15.41
C GLU A 336 -18.33 4.72 14.12
N ARG A 337 -18.23 3.40 13.87
CA ARG A 337 -17.65 2.81 12.65
C ARG A 337 -18.65 1.87 12.02
N TRP A 338 -18.55 1.71 10.71
CA TRP A 338 -19.41 0.79 9.96
C TRP A 338 -18.60 0.03 8.90
N ARG A 339 -18.93 -1.25 8.74
CA ARG A 339 -18.42 -2.10 7.64
C ARG A 339 -19.49 -3.08 7.18
N THR A 340 -19.41 -3.48 5.92
CA THR A 340 -20.26 -4.55 5.39
C THR A 340 -19.83 -5.91 5.92
N ALA A 341 -20.76 -6.86 6.01
CA ALA A 341 -20.47 -8.21 6.47
C ALA A 341 -19.58 -9.01 5.51
N TRP A 342 -19.64 -8.75 4.21
CA TRP A 342 -18.81 -9.47 3.24
C TRP A 342 -17.36 -8.97 3.22
N ASN A 343 -17.09 -7.78 3.76
CA ASN A 343 -15.75 -7.23 3.93
C ASN A 343 -15.58 -6.64 5.34
N PRO A 344 -15.60 -7.47 6.39
CA PRO A 344 -15.33 -7.01 7.75
C PRO A 344 -13.89 -6.52 7.86
N ASN A 345 -13.64 -5.59 8.78
CA ASN A 345 -12.31 -5.04 8.96
C ASN A 345 -11.89 -5.05 10.43
N SER A 346 -10.61 -4.82 10.67
CA SER A 346 -10.07 -4.60 12.00
C SER A 346 -9.69 -3.15 12.22
N TYR A 347 -9.90 -2.66 13.45
CA TYR A 347 -9.47 -1.35 13.90
C TYR A 347 -8.68 -1.48 15.20
N LYS A 348 -7.51 -0.87 15.26
CA LYS A 348 -6.64 -0.87 16.43
C LYS A 348 -6.75 0.46 17.16
N PHE A 349 -6.85 0.40 18.48
CA PHE A 349 -6.88 1.58 19.34
C PHE A 349 -6.17 1.28 20.65
N GLU A 350 -5.78 2.31 21.38
CA GLU A 350 -5.12 2.18 22.67
C GLU A 350 -5.78 3.09 23.72
N THR A 351 -5.76 2.64 24.97
CA THR A 351 -6.27 3.40 26.09
C THR A 351 -5.51 3.06 27.38
N PRO A 352 -5.25 4.04 28.27
CA PRO A 352 -4.64 3.78 29.57
C PRO A 352 -5.64 3.08 30.49
N ILE A 353 -5.19 2.02 31.16
CA ILE A 353 -5.96 1.34 32.22
C ILE A 353 -5.09 1.19 33.46
N THR A 354 -5.67 1.53 34.62
CA THR A 354 -4.96 1.51 35.91
C THR A 354 -5.09 0.14 36.57
N LYS A 355 -3.97 -0.39 37.07
CA LYS A 355 -3.90 -1.67 37.79
C LYS A 355 -4.90 -1.74 38.96
N GLY A 356 -5.64 -2.85 39.04
CA GLY A 356 -6.53 -3.15 40.16
C GLY A 356 -7.76 -2.25 40.28
N VAL A 357 -7.99 -1.38 39.29
CA VAL A 357 -9.19 -0.52 39.24
C VAL A 357 -10.23 -1.16 38.33
N LYS A 358 -11.47 -1.32 38.83
CA LYS A 358 -12.59 -1.73 38.00
C LYS A 358 -12.95 -0.61 37.02
N THR A 359 -12.43 -0.71 35.81
CA THR A 359 -12.63 0.26 34.74
C THR A 359 -13.88 -0.10 33.93
N PRO A 360 -14.90 0.76 33.83
CA PRO A 360 -16.12 0.46 33.08
C PRO A 360 -15.81 0.31 31.60
N ILE A 361 -16.39 -0.71 30.97
CA ILE A 361 -16.35 -0.95 29.53
C ILE A 361 -17.78 -1.11 29.00
N ARG A 362 -18.07 -0.49 27.84
CA ARG A 362 -19.32 -0.65 27.12
C ARG A 362 -19.05 -0.72 25.62
N ILE A 363 -19.55 -1.77 24.99
CA ILE A 363 -19.43 -2.02 23.54
C ILE A 363 -20.84 -2.06 22.98
N GLU A 364 -21.10 -1.24 21.98
CA GLU A 364 -22.38 -1.21 21.26
C GLU A 364 -22.16 -1.77 19.86
N TRP A 365 -22.87 -2.83 19.53
CA TRP A 365 -22.87 -3.47 18.23
C TRP A 365 -24.28 -3.48 17.65
N GLN A 366 -24.44 -2.90 16.47
CA GLN A 366 -25.67 -2.96 15.70
C GLN A 366 -25.36 -3.69 14.38
N PRO A 367 -25.71 -4.98 14.30
CA PRO A 367 -25.58 -5.74 13.05
C PRO A 367 -26.35 -5.09 11.90
N ASP A 368 -25.77 -5.12 10.70
CA ASP A 368 -26.35 -4.56 9.48
C ASP A 368 -26.60 -5.70 8.46
N GLY A 369 -27.67 -6.48 8.72
CA GLY A 369 -28.07 -7.62 7.90
C GLY A 369 -28.11 -8.95 8.67
N ASP A 370 -28.35 -10.04 7.92
CA ASP A 370 -28.50 -11.39 8.49
C ASP A 370 -27.14 -11.98 8.94
N VAL A 371 -26.02 -11.44 8.42
CA VAL A 371 -24.66 -11.76 8.82
C VAL A 371 -23.95 -10.50 9.28
N SER A 372 -23.19 -10.57 10.36
CA SER A 372 -22.36 -9.49 10.89
C SER A 372 -21.32 -10.05 11.85
N TYR A 373 -20.28 -9.29 12.17
CA TYR A 373 -19.16 -9.78 12.97
C TYR A 373 -18.79 -8.79 14.07
N CYS A 374 -18.34 -9.33 15.22
CA CYS A 374 -17.85 -8.53 16.33
C CYS A 374 -16.81 -9.33 17.13
N GLY A 375 -15.61 -8.78 17.30
CA GLY A 375 -14.57 -9.35 18.15
C GLY A 375 -13.76 -8.26 18.81
N LEU A 376 -13.41 -8.44 20.08
CA LEU A 376 -12.53 -7.52 20.79
C LEU A 376 -11.46 -8.31 21.53
N ARG A 377 -10.21 -8.01 21.21
CA ARG A 377 -9.04 -8.61 21.85
C ARG A 377 -8.07 -7.53 22.29
N VAL A 378 -7.12 -7.87 23.15
CA VAL A 378 -6.14 -6.95 23.70
C VAL A 378 -4.75 -7.57 23.68
N ALA A 379 -3.75 -6.79 23.30
CA ALA A 379 -2.36 -7.20 23.40
C ALA A 379 -1.88 -7.15 24.84
N ALA A 380 -1.07 -8.13 25.25
CA ALA A 380 -0.36 -8.08 26.51
C ALA A 380 0.55 -6.83 26.55
N PRO A 381 0.60 -6.11 27.71
CA PRO A 381 1.47 -4.95 27.84
C PRO A 381 2.94 -5.33 27.65
N ARG A 382 3.68 -4.51 26.91
CA ARG A 382 5.11 -4.67 26.78
C ARG A 382 5.83 -4.33 28.09
N SER A 383 6.93 -5.02 28.35
CA SER A 383 7.86 -4.62 29.41
C SER A 383 8.51 -3.25 29.08
N GLU A 384 9.03 -2.55 30.09
CA GLU A 384 9.72 -1.26 29.87
C GLU A 384 10.91 -1.41 28.91
N ALA A 385 11.62 -2.56 28.95
CA ALA A 385 12.72 -2.83 28.03
C ALA A 385 12.23 -2.95 26.57
N GLU A 386 11.05 -3.52 26.35
CA GLU A 386 10.49 -3.73 25.01
C GLU A 386 9.87 -2.47 24.40
N LYS A 387 9.54 -1.45 25.20
CA LYS A 387 9.01 -0.16 24.68
C LYS A 387 9.98 0.54 23.76
N ASN A 388 11.29 0.42 24.03
CA ASN A 388 12.37 1.00 23.25
C ASN A 388 13.00 0.01 22.27
N GLN A 389 12.25 -1.00 21.87
CA GLN A 389 12.66 -2.00 20.89
C GLN A 389 11.71 -2.03 19.69
N LEU A 390 12.32 -2.12 18.51
CA LEU A 390 11.63 -2.48 17.27
C LEU A 390 11.72 -3.98 17.07
N SER A 391 10.61 -4.62 16.73
CA SER A 391 10.52 -6.05 16.46
C SER A 391 9.99 -6.31 15.06
N ILE A 392 10.68 -7.14 14.31
CA ILE A 392 10.24 -7.73 13.05
C ILE A 392 10.16 -9.24 13.27
N TRP A 393 9.00 -9.82 13.03
CA TRP A 393 8.77 -11.25 13.16
C TRP A 393 8.22 -11.83 11.85
N SER A 394 8.69 -13.01 11.49
CA SER A 394 8.20 -13.80 10.36
C SER A 394 7.76 -15.17 10.82
N GLU A 395 6.60 -15.63 10.37
CA GLU A 395 6.00 -16.89 10.79
C GLU A 395 6.83 -18.09 10.33
N MET A 396 7.24 -18.09 9.06
CA MET A 396 8.01 -19.18 8.48
C MET A 396 8.93 -18.69 7.36
N SER A 397 10.18 -19.00 7.47
CA SER A 397 11.11 -18.96 6.35
C SER A 397 12.31 -19.90 6.62
N PRO A 398 13.10 -20.26 5.60
CA PRO A 398 14.28 -21.10 5.81
C PRO A 398 15.38 -20.38 6.63
N ASP A 399 15.56 -19.10 6.41
CA ASP A 399 16.57 -18.26 7.03
C ASP A 399 15.98 -16.87 7.36
N MET A 400 16.58 -16.15 8.29
CA MET A 400 16.35 -14.69 8.44
C MET A 400 17.18 -13.98 7.38
N ASP A 401 16.56 -13.05 6.66
CA ASP A 401 17.20 -12.31 5.58
C ASP A 401 16.69 -10.87 5.53
N TYR A 402 17.56 -9.90 5.80
CA TYR A 402 17.20 -8.48 5.68
C TYR A 402 18.32 -7.64 5.08
N TYR A 403 17.93 -6.52 4.49
CA TYR A 403 18.83 -5.54 3.89
C TYR A 403 18.75 -4.24 4.68
N PHE A 404 19.88 -3.78 5.17
CA PHE A 404 20.04 -2.43 5.73
C PHE A 404 20.45 -1.48 4.60
N ILE A 405 19.72 -0.37 4.47
CA ILE A 405 19.92 0.63 3.41
C ILE A 405 20.19 1.97 4.09
N ALA A 406 21.39 2.53 3.92
CA ALA A 406 21.75 3.87 4.41
C ALA A 406 21.50 4.93 3.34
N GLY A 407 21.14 6.15 3.76
CA GLY A 407 21.03 7.33 2.90
C GLY A 407 21.43 8.62 3.63
N GLN A 408 21.66 9.69 2.87
CA GLN A 408 21.83 11.03 3.43
C GLN A 408 20.46 11.71 3.66
N ASN A 409 19.43 11.20 3.00
CA ASN A 409 18.04 11.59 3.11
C ASN A 409 17.15 10.40 2.72
N LEU A 410 15.84 10.53 2.91
CA LEU A 410 14.89 9.45 2.64
C LEU A 410 14.73 9.11 1.15
N ASP A 411 14.97 10.04 0.24
CA ASP A 411 14.97 9.75 -1.21
C ASP A 411 16.11 8.80 -1.59
N GLU A 412 17.30 8.93 -0.98
CA GLU A 412 18.39 7.99 -1.19
C GLU A 412 18.09 6.60 -0.62
N VAL A 413 17.36 6.51 0.48
CA VAL A 413 16.90 5.23 1.04
C VAL A 413 15.93 4.55 0.08
N ILE A 414 14.96 5.28 -0.47
CA ILE A 414 14.03 4.76 -1.50
C ILE A 414 14.79 4.34 -2.76
N SER A 415 15.80 5.10 -3.18
CA SER A 415 16.64 4.72 -4.33
C SER A 415 17.43 3.42 -4.06
N GLY A 416 17.92 3.23 -2.83
CA GLY A 416 18.53 1.97 -2.39
C GLY A 416 17.55 0.80 -2.44
N TYR A 417 16.32 0.98 -1.99
CA TYR A 417 15.25 0.00 -2.13
C TYR A 417 14.99 -0.38 -3.60
N ARG A 418 14.89 0.62 -4.50
CA ARG A 418 14.68 0.35 -5.93
C ARG A 418 15.90 -0.23 -6.64
N THR A 419 17.09 0.03 -6.13
CA THR A 419 18.30 -0.68 -6.57
C THR A 419 18.19 -2.17 -6.29
N LEU A 420 17.70 -2.55 -5.10
CA LEU A 420 17.49 -3.95 -4.74
C LEU A 420 16.34 -4.59 -5.49
N THR A 421 15.22 -3.91 -5.64
CA THR A 421 13.95 -4.50 -6.06
C THR A 421 13.55 -4.17 -7.50
N GLY A 422 14.35 -3.40 -8.21
CA GLY A 422 14.11 -2.96 -9.57
C GLY A 422 13.47 -1.58 -9.67
N LYS A 423 13.79 -0.87 -10.74
CA LYS A 423 13.26 0.48 -11.02
C LYS A 423 11.76 0.46 -11.25
N ALA A 424 11.09 1.53 -10.85
CA ALA A 424 9.70 1.75 -11.21
C ALA A 424 9.56 2.01 -12.72
N SER A 425 8.59 1.38 -13.36
CA SER A 425 8.27 1.62 -14.76
C SER A 425 7.73 3.04 -14.97
N LEU A 426 7.94 3.61 -16.15
CA LEU A 426 7.30 4.87 -16.54
C LEU A 426 5.91 4.58 -17.11
N TYR A 427 4.89 5.09 -16.46
CA TYR A 427 3.50 4.84 -16.81
C TYR A 427 3.06 5.58 -18.08
N PRO A 428 2.05 5.09 -18.79
CA PRO A 428 1.40 5.85 -19.86
C PRO A 428 0.88 7.19 -19.30
N LYS A 429 1.06 8.27 -20.03
CA LYS A 429 0.70 9.63 -19.58
C LYS A 429 -0.78 9.76 -19.19
N TRP A 430 -1.67 9.09 -19.92
CA TRP A 430 -3.12 9.12 -19.69
C TRP A 430 -3.52 8.57 -18.30
N THR A 431 -2.69 7.71 -17.69
CA THR A 431 -2.97 7.15 -16.35
C THR A 431 -2.96 8.20 -15.25
N LEU A 432 -2.34 9.35 -15.48
CA LEU A 432 -2.30 10.48 -14.55
C LEU A 432 -3.51 11.42 -14.69
N GLY A 433 -4.36 11.23 -15.70
CA GLY A 433 -5.64 11.89 -15.87
C GLY A 433 -6.73 11.29 -14.98
N PHE A 434 -7.98 11.65 -15.24
CA PHE A 434 -9.13 11.14 -14.51
C PHE A 434 -9.65 9.83 -15.12
N TRP A 435 -10.05 8.89 -14.26
CA TRP A 435 -10.65 7.60 -14.65
C TRP A 435 -12.05 7.49 -14.09
N GLN A 436 -13.00 7.26 -14.96
CA GLN A 436 -14.35 6.94 -14.58
C GLN A 436 -14.53 5.44 -14.47
N SER A 437 -14.92 4.97 -13.32
CA SER A 437 -15.21 3.58 -13.02
C SER A 437 -16.45 3.49 -12.13
N ARG A 438 -17.14 2.36 -12.16
CA ARG A 438 -18.21 2.00 -11.21
C ARG A 438 -18.37 0.48 -11.15
N GLU A 439 -18.93 -0.01 -10.11
CA GLU A 439 -19.47 -1.36 -10.03
C GLU A 439 -20.95 -1.30 -10.43
N ARG A 440 -21.33 -1.59 -11.70
CA ARG A 440 -20.49 -1.77 -12.87
C ARG A 440 -21.24 -1.32 -14.11
N TYR A 441 -20.56 -1.10 -15.21
CA TYR A 441 -21.19 -0.93 -16.51
C TYR A 441 -21.73 -2.27 -17.00
N GLN A 442 -22.96 -2.27 -17.53
CA GLN A 442 -23.69 -3.48 -17.82
C GLN A 442 -23.59 -3.92 -19.30
N SER A 443 -23.21 -3.01 -20.20
CA SER A 443 -23.19 -3.27 -21.64
C SER A 443 -22.23 -2.34 -22.39
N SER A 444 -21.94 -2.66 -23.65
CA SER A 444 -21.20 -1.76 -24.56
C SER A 444 -21.89 -0.40 -24.68
N LYS A 445 -23.21 -0.38 -24.79
CA LYS A 445 -24.01 0.86 -24.87
C LYS A 445 -23.79 1.74 -23.62
N ASP A 446 -23.80 1.15 -22.43
CA ASP A 446 -23.64 1.87 -21.17
C ASP A 446 -22.24 2.54 -21.08
N ILE A 447 -21.19 1.84 -21.54
CA ILE A 447 -19.83 2.40 -21.64
C ILE A 447 -19.77 3.57 -22.61
N GLU A 448 -20.28 3.38 -23.84
CA GLU A 448 -20.22 4.37 -24.91
C GLU A 448 -21.01 5.64 -24.56
N GLU A 449 -22.22 5.49 -24.01
CA GLU A 449 -23.08 6.62 -23.62
C GLU A 449 -22.48 7.44 -22.47
N ASN A 450 -21.86 6.79 -21.46
CA ASN A 450 -21.23 7.51 -20.38
C ASN A 450 -19.97 8.26 -20.82
N LEU A 451 -19.10 7.65 -21.62
CA LEU A 451 -17.94 8.37 -22.16
C LEU A 451 -18.37 9.53 -23.08
N LYS A 452 -19.37 9.30 -23.93
CA LYS A 452 -19.94 10.36 -24.77
C LYS A 452 -20.47 11.52 -23.93
N LYS A 453 -21.15 11.24 -22.81
CA LYS A 453 -21.69 12.29 -21.93
C LYS A 453 -20.58 13.12 -21.28
N PHE A 454 -19.44 12.55 -20.91
CA PHE A 454 -18.28 13.32 -20.48
C PHE A 454 -17.81 14.29 -21.55
N ARG A 455 -17.73 13.81 -22.81
CA ARG A 455 -17.34 14.68 -23.97
C ARG A 455 -18.35 15.77 -24.25
N ASP A 456 -19.65 15.44 -24.26
CA ASP A 456 -20.73 16.42 -24.49
C ASP A 456 -20.72 17.53 -23.43
N LEU A 457 -20.45 17.18 -22.17
CA LEU A 457 -20.37 18.11 -21.04
C LEU A 457 -18.99 18.79 -20.90
N LYS A 458 -18.00 18.42 -21.73
CA LYS A 458 -16.61 18.92 -21.69
C LYS A 458 -15.96 18.74 -20.31
N ILE A 459 -16.25 17.59 -19.69
CA ILE A 459 -15.64 17.18 -18.43
C ILE A 459 -14.45 16.29 -18.77
N PRO A 460 -13.26 16.57 -18.24
CA PRO A 460 -12.08 15.78 -18.52
C PRO A 460 -12.21 14.32 -18.06
N VAL A 461 -11.79 13.40 -18.92
CA VAL A 461 -11.64 11.97 -18.62
C VAL A 461 -10.72 11.31 -19.63
N ASP A 462 -9.80 10.47 -19.19
CA ASP A 462 -8.94 9.66 -20.06
C ASP A 462 -9.42 8.23 -20.17
N ASN A 463 -9.88 7.62 -19.10
CA ASN A 463 -10.10 6.18 -19.01
C ASN A 463 -11.51 5.85 -18.54
N ILE A 464 -12.17 4.93 -19.22
CA ILE A 464 -13.40 4.29 -18.77
C ILE A 464 -13.10 2.82 -18.45
N VAL A 465 -13.59 2.35 -17.31
CA VAL A 465 -13.17 1.08 -16.73
C VAL A 465 -14.32 0.08 -16.73
N GLN A 466 -14.11 -1.07 -17.39
CA GLN A 466 -15.00 -2.22 -17.32
C GLN A 466 -14.62 -3.08 -16.12
N ASP A 467 -15.51 -3.15 -15.16
CA ASP A 467 -15.41 -4.01 -14.00
C ASP A 467 -15.80 -5.46 -14.31
N TRP A 468 -15.81 -6.34 -13.30
CA TRP A 468 -16.16 -7.74 -13.42
C TRP A 468 -17.54 -7.97 -14.05
N ASN A 469 -17.87 -9.24 -14.38
CA ASN A 469 -19.14 -9.65 -14.97
C ASN A 469 -19.44 -9.04 -16.37
N TYR A 470 -18.40 -8.87 -17.21
CA TYR A 470 -18.59 -8.66 -18.64
C TYR A 470 -18.78 -9.99 -19.38
N TRP A 471 -18.44 -11.09 -18.74
CA TRP A 471 -18.67 -12.47 -19.18
C TRP A 471 -20.08 -12.95 -18.85
N LYS A 472 -20.47 -14.11 -19.39
CA LYS A 472 -21.69 -14.82 -19.02
C LYS A 472 -21.65 -15.19 -17.55
N LEU A 473 -22.73 -15.05 -16.80
CA LEU A 473 -22.79 -15.15 -15.34
C LEU A 473 -22.08 -16.40 -14.76
N ASP A 474 -22.21 -17.55 -15.42
CA ASP A 474 -21.62 -18.84 -15.05
C ASP A 474 -20.18 -19.07 -15.58
N SER A 475 -19.55 -18.05 -16.14
CA SER A 475 -18.31 -18.18 -16.92
C SER A 475 -17.16 -17.32 -16.42
N TRP A 476 -17.05 -17.11 -15.09
CA TRP A 476 -15.94 -16.40 -14.50
C TRP A 476 -14.60 -17.04 -14.86
N GLY A 477 -13.65 -16.26 -15.39
CA GLY A 477 -12.34 -16.72 -15.89
C GLY A 477 -12.34 -17.18 -17.34
N SER A 478 -13.47 -17.09 -18.06
CA SER A 478 -13.48 -17.35 -19.52
C SER A 478 -12.70 -16.30 -20.31
N HIS A 479 -12.58 -15.07 -19.79
CA HIS A 479 -12.03 -13.89 -20.46
C HIS A 479 -12.78 -13.56 -21.77
N GLU A 480 -14.09 -13.79 -21.82
CA GLU A 480 -14.93 -13.54 -23.00
C GLU A 480 -16.06 -12.58 -22.68
N PHE A 481 -16.33 -11.64 -23.58
CA PHE A 481 -17.52 -10.78 -23.47
C PHE A 481 -18.80 -11.56 -23.75
N GLU A 482 -19.82 -11.36 -22.94
CA GLU A 482 -21.15 -11.92 -23.16
C GLU A 482 -21.84 -11.24 -24.37
N VAL A 483 -22.12 -12.00 -25.40
CA VAL A 483 -22.62 -11.47 -26.68
C VAL A 483 -23.92 -10.67 -26.55
N ALA A 484 -24.81 -11.05 -25.61
CA ALA A 484 -26.08 -10.36 -25.43
C ALA A 484 -25.91 -8.90 -24.97
N ARG A 485 -24.90 -8.64 -24.12
CA ARG A 485 -24.61 -7.31 -23.59
C ARG A 485 -23.53 -6.58 -24.37
N TYR A 486 -22.65 -7.33 -25.01
CA TYR A 486 -21.52 -6.83 -25.80
C TYR A 486 -21.52 -7.47 -27.18
N PRO A 487 -22.48 -7.10 -28.06
CA PRO A 487 -22.67 -7.80 -29.35
C PRO A 487 -21.50 -7.62 -30.32
N ASN A 488 -20.75 -6.54 -30.19
CA ASN A 488 -19.53 -6.28 -30.96
C ASN A 488 -18.49 -5.55 -30.10
N PRO A 489 -17.71 -6.27 -29.30
CA PRO A 489 -16.70 -5.64 -28.43
C PRO A 489 -15.64 -4.83 -29.20
N GLN A 490 -15.25 -5.25 -30.42
CA GLN A 490 -14.31 -4.48 -31.25
C GLN A 490 -14.88 -3.11 -31.59
N ALA A 491 -16.15 -3.03 -32.02
CA ALA A 491 -16.78 -1.75 -32.34
C ALA A 491 -16.90 -0.85 -31.11
N MET A 492 -17.17 -1.40 -29.93
CA MET A 492 -17.18 -0.65 -28.66
C MET A 492 -15.80 -0.05 -28.37
N LEU A 493 -14.73 -0.85 -28.48
CA LEU A 493 -13.36 -0.37 -28.28
C LEU A 493 -12.97 0.70 -29.30
N ASP A 494 -13.32 0.48 -30.58
CA ASP A 494 -13.08 1.47 -31.64
C ASP A 494 -13.84 2.78 -31.34
N SER A 495 -15.07 2.72 -30.82
CA SER A 495 -15.88 3.87 -30.42
C SER A 495 -15.26 4.61 -29.23
N VAL A 496 -14.79 3.88 -28.20
CA VAL A 496 -14.08 4.48 -27.05
C VAL A 496 -12.84 5.24 -27.54
N HIS A 497 -12.03 4.64 -28.40
CA HIS A 497 -10.83 5.28 -28.95
C HIS A 497 -11.15 6.46 -29.87
N ALA A 498 -12.21 6.36 -30.67
CA ALA A 498 -12.66 7.48 -31.52
C ALA A 498 -13.09 8.70 -30.68
N MET A 499 -13.58 8.48 -29.46
CA MET A 499 -13.86 9.52 -28.48
C MET A 499 -12.62 9.94 -27.67
N ASN A 500 -11.43 9.51 -28.07
CA ASN A 500 -10.16 9.74 -27.34
C ASN A 500 -10.19 9.25 -25.88
N GLY A 501 -10.93 8.18 -25.60
CA GLY A 501 -10.92 7.45 -24.34
C GLY A 501 -9.91 6.32 -24.36
N ARG A 502 -9.57 5.82 -23.18
CA ARG A 502 -8.83 4.57 -22.96
C ARG A 502 -9.75 3.56 -22.30
N PHE A 503 -9.46 2.29 -22.52
CA PHE A 503 -10.28 1.21 -21.99
C PHE A 503 -9.46 0.28 -21.10
N MET A 504 -9.82 0.23 -19.82
CA MET A 504 -9.29 -0.73 -18.86
C MET A 504 -10.33 -1.81 -18.56
N ILE A 505 -9.88 -3.05 -18.39
CA ILE A 505 -10.77 -4.17 -18.10
C ILE A 505 -10.29 -4.95 -16.87
N SER A 506 -11.25 -5.36 -16.04
CA SER A 506 -11.00 -6.20 -14.87
C SER A 506 -10.67 -7.63 -15.28
N VAL A 507 -9.57 -8.15 -14.74
CA VAL A 507 -9.14 -9.55 -14.91
C VAL A 507 -8.78 -10.11 -13.55
N TRP A 508 -9.54 -11.10 -13.11
CA TRP A 508 -9.31 -11.79 -11.86
C TRP A 508 -8.45 -13.04 -12.10
N PRO A 509 -7.57 -13.41 -11.19
CA PRO A 509 -6.89 -14.71 -11.24
C PRO A 509 -7.78 -15.87 -10.76
N LYS A 510 -9.10 -15.70 -10.76
CA LYS A 510 -10.15 -16.61 -10.33
C LYS A 510 -10.85 -17.25 -11.53
N PHE A 511 -11.19 -18.52 -11.39
CA PHE A 511 -11.86 -19.30 -12.42
C PHE A 511 -12.97 -20.17 -11.81
N TYR A 512 -14.14 -20.25 -12.45
CA TYR A 512 -15.11 -21.28 -12.13
C TYR A 512 -14.64 -22.63 -12.66
N ASP A 513 -14.84 -23.70 -11.93
CA ASP A 513 -14.37 -25.06 -12.28
C ASP A 513 -15.04 -25.64 -13.54
N THR A 514 -16.12 -25.03 -14.00
CA THR A 514 -16.83 -25.39 -15.21
C THR A 514 -16.20 -24.83 -16.48
N VAL A 515 -15.47 -23.72 -16.41
CA VAL A 515 -14.95 -23.06 -17.61
C VAL A 515 -13.76 -23.79 -18.24
N LYS A 516 -13.61 -23.63 -19.56
CA LYS A 516 -12.52 -24.26 -20.32
C LYS A 516 -11.13 -23.86 -19.77
N ASN A 517 -10.94 -22.59 -19.45
CA ASN A 517 -9.67 -22.06 -18.97
C ASN A 517 -9.23 -22.68 -17.62
N TYR A 518 -10.20 -22.91 -16.70
CA TYR A 518 -9.95 -23.67 -15.48
C TYR A 518 -9.44 -25.08 -15.80
N LYS A 519 -10.21 -25.83 -16.61
CA LYS A 519 -9.89 -27.22 -16.92
C LYS A 519 -8.51 -27.37 -17.58
N GLU A 520 -8.12 -26.39 -18.39
CA GLU A 520 -6.81 -26.38 -19.01
C GLU A 520 -5.68 -26.21 -17.99
N LEU A 521 -5.80 -25.22 -17.08
CA LEU A 521 -4.85 -25.00 -15.98
C LEU A 521 -4.82 -26.21 -15.03
N ASP A 522 -5.98 -26.71 -14.66
CA ASP A 522 -6.13 -27.85 -13.74
C ASP A 522 -5.52 -29.14 -14.29
N SER A 523 -5.65 -29.39 -15.59
CA SER A 523 -5.04 -30.55 -16.27
C SER A 523 -3.51 -30.59 -16.13
N LYS A 524 -2.87 -29.46 -15.78
CA LYS A 524 -1.44 -29.34 -15.51
C LYS A 524 -1.12 -29.28 -14.01
N GLY A 525 -2.13 -29.35 -13.14
CA GLY A 525 -2.00 -29.22 -11.71
C GLY A 525 -1.70 -27.79 -11.24
N TRP A 526 -2.14 -26.79 -11.99
CA TRP A 526 -1.88 -25.37 -11.75
C TRP A 526 -3.08 -24.62 -11.15
N MET A 527 -4.04 -25.34 -10.56
CA MET A 527 -5.15 -24.75 -9.81
C MET A 527 -5.05 -25.14 -8.33
N TYR A 528 -5.50 -24.28 -7.44
CA TYR A 528 -5.68 -24.61 -6.02
C TYR A 528 -6.98 -25.40 -5.85
N HIS A 529 -6.95 -26.44 -5.01
CA HIS A 529 -8.07 -27.40 -4.95
C HIS A 529 -8.91 -27.34 -3.68
N GLN A 530 -8.43 -26.68 -2.61
CA GLN A 530 -9.14 -26.69 -1.33
C GLN A 530 -10.57 -26.16 -1.45
N ALA A 531 -10.77 -25.02 -2.16
CA ALA A 531 -12.09 -24.43 -2.38
C ALA A 531 -13.05 -25.37 -3.13
N ILE A 532 -12.52 -26.13 -4.10
CA ILE A 532 -13.31 -27.08 -4.89
C ILE A 532 -13.72 -28.26 -4.04
N LYS A 533 -12.77 -28.81 -3.22
CA LYS A 533 -13.04 -29.93 -2.32
C LYS A 533 -14.10 -29.59 -1.27
N ASP A 534 -14.04 -28.39 -0.70
CA ASP A 534 -14.95 -27.93 0.35
C ASP A 534 -16.26 -27.36 -0.22
N ASP A 535 -16.47 -27.48 -1.53
CA ASP A 535 -17.65 -27.01 -2.27
C ASP A 535 -17.98 -25.54 -2.02
N ILE A 536 -16.95 -24.68 -2.03
CA ILE A 536 -17.11 -23.26 -1.77
C ILE A 536 -17.79 -22.57 -2.96
N HIS A 537 -18.91 -21.95 -2.69
CA HIS A 537 -19.63 -21.10 -3.65
C HIS A 537 -19.41 -19.63 -3.31
N ASP A 538 -19.27 -18.82 -4.36
CA ASP A 538 -19.24 -17.37 -4.19
C ASP A 538 -20.66 -16.79 -4.09
N TRP A 539 -20.75 -15.45 -3.98
CA TRP A 539 -22.03 -14.73 -3.86
C TRP A 539 -22.98 -14.86 -5.05
N LEU A 540 -22.49 -15.38 -6.17
CA LEU A 540 -23.31 -15.70 -7.35
C LEU A 540 -23.79 -17.16 -7.36
N GLY A 541 -23.34 -17.97 -6.40
CA GLY A 541 -23.72 -19.36 -6.27
C GLY A 541 -22.89 -20.32 -7.09
N PHE A 542 -21.71 -19.95 -7.58
CA PHE A 542 -20.84 -20.78 -8.39
C PHE A 542 -19.54 -21.13 -7.67
N ARG A 543 -19.04 -22.34 -7.94
CA ARG A 543 -17.81 -22.86 -7.37
C ARG A 543 -16.60 -22.45 -8.20
N GLY A 544 -15.54 -21.98 -7.56
CA GLY A 544 -14.33 -21.57 -8.25
C GLY A 544 -13.09 -21.54 -7.38
N SER A 545 -11.95 -21.33 -8.02
CA SER A 545 -10.65 -21.23 -7.35
C SER A 545 -9.71 -20.30 -8.11
N PHE A 546 -8.49 -20.17 -7.60
CA PHE A 546 -7.41 -19.35 -8.16
C PHE A 546 -6.35 -20.24 -8.80
N TYR A 547 -5.66 -19.71 -9.83
CA TYR A 547 -4.54 -20.44 -10.42
C TYR A 547 -3.26 -20.22 -9.61
N ASP A 548 -2.32 -21.17 -9.68
CA ASP A 548 -1.02 -21.07 -9.02
C ASP A 548 -0.06 -20.16 -9.79
N ALA A 549 -0.09 -18.87 -9.51
CA ALA A 549 0.78 -17.88 -10.15
C ALA A 549 2.28 -18.05 -9.84
N TYR A 550 2.65 -18.85 -8.86
CA TYR A 550 4.05 -19.18 -8.58
C TYR A 550 4.66 -20.12 -9.61
N SER A 551 3.83 -20.84 -10.38
CA SER A 551 4.26 -21.65 -11.51
C SER A 551 4.50 -20.79 -12.76
N ASP A 552 5.70 -20.82 -13.34
CA ASP A 552 6.04 -20.16 -14.59
C ASP A 552 5.16 -20.63 -15.77
N GLY A 553 4.87 -21.95 -15.83
CA GLY A 553 3.96 -22.51 -16.81
C GLY A 553 2.53 -21.98 -16.67
N ALA A 554 2.05 -21.85 -15.43
CA ALA A 554 0.71 -21.32 -15.17
C ALA A 554 0.60 -19.82 -15.55
N ARG A 555 1.62 -19.01 -15.24
CA ARG A 555 1.68 -17.60 -15.67
C ARG A 555 1.62 -17.44 -17.18
N LYS A 556 2.39 -18.24 -17.92
CA LYS A 556 2.38 -18.24 -19.40
C LYS A 556 1.03 -18.64 -19.97
N MET A 557 0.37 -19.64 -19.36
CA MET A 557 -0.96 -20.07 -19.76
C MET A 557 -2.03 -19.03 -19.46
N PHE A 558 -1.99 -18.43 -18.27
CA PHE A 558 -2.91 -17.34 -17.89
C PHE A 558 -2.85 -16.17 -18.88
N TRP A 559 -1.63 -15.71 -19.20
CA TRP A 559 -1.46 -14.66 -20.19
C TRP A 559 -1.97 -15.09 -21.57
N ARG A 560 -1.64 -16.31 -22.04
CA ARG A 560 -2.12 -16.82 -23.34
C ARG A 560 -3.66 -16.80 -23.41
N GLN A 561 -4.34 -17.23 -22.35
CA GLN A 561 -5.80 -17.21 -22.29
C GLN A 561 -6.37 -15.77 -22.38
N MET A 562 -5.72 -14.81 -21.75
CA MET A 562 -6.08 -13.39 -21.85
C MET A 562 -5.80 -12.82 -23.25
N ASP A 563 -4.67 -13.17 -23.84
CA ASP A 563 -4.26 -12.69 -25.15
C ASP A 563 -5.20 -13.20 -26.25
N GLU A 564 -5.44 -14.50 -26.26
CA GLU A 564 -6.32 -15.16 -27.26
C GLU A 564 -7.79 -14.71 -27.16
N ASN A 565 -8.28 -14.37 -25.96
CA ASN A 565 -9.69 -14.04 -25.75
C ASN A 565 -9.97 -12.53 -25.64
N LEU A 566 -8.97 -11.70 -25.30
CA LEU A 566 -9.14 -10.27 -25.10
C LEU A 566 -8.17 -9.43 -25.93
N TYR A 567 -6.85 -9.61 -25.75
CA TYR A 567 -5.89 -8.61 -26.22
C TYR A 567 -5.66 -8.64 -27.73
N THR A 568 -5.13 -9.75 -28.27
CA THR A 568 -4.92 -9.92 -29.72
C THR A 568 -6.23 -10.07 -30.45
N LYS A 569 -7.24 -10.74 -29.84
CA LYS A 569 -8.58 -10.90 -30.41
C LYS A 569 -9.20 -9.56 -30.80
N TYR A 570 -9.05 -8.53 -29.96
CA TYR A 570 -9.59 -7.20 -30.21
C TYR A 570 -8.51 -6.20 -30.64
N LYS A 571 -7.52 -6.66 -31.41
CA LYS A 571 -6.50 -5.83 -32.08
C LYS A 571 -5.79 -4.85 -31.14
N PHE A 572 -5.47 -5.30 -29.92
CA PHE A 572 -4.82 -4.48 -28.90
C PHE A 572 -5.62 -3.25 -28.44
N GLY A 573 -6.93 -3.31 -28.56
CA GLY A 573 -7.82 -2.22 -28.16
C GLY A 573 -8.03 -2.10 -26.65
N ILE A 574 -7.46 -3.01 -25.83
CA ILE A 574 -7.44 -2.92 -24.39
C ILE A 574 -6.17 -2.19 -23.98
N ASP A 575 -6.32 -1.06 -23.29
CA ASP A 575 -5.21 -0.18 -22.92
C ASP A 575 -4.56 -0.53 -21.58
N ALA A 576 -5.30 -1.19 -20.67
CA ALA A 576 -4.81 -1.52 -19.34
C ALA A 576 -5.60 -2.65 -18.67
N TRP A 577 -5.04 -3.23 -17.62
CA TRP A 577 -5.58 -4.37 -16.89
C TRP A 577 -5.82 -4.04 -15.43
N TRP A 578 -6.97 -4.45 -14.93
CA TRP A 578 -7.30 -4.34 -13.51
C TRP A 578 -7.26 -5.74 -12.88
N MET A 579 -6.18 -6.01 -12.14
CA MET A 579 -5.90 -7.27 -11.46
C MET A 579 -6.59 -7.27 -10.09
N ASP A 580 -7.90 -7.48 -10.06
CA ASP A 580 -8.63 -7.55 -8.81
C ASP A 580 -8.39 -8.89 -8.07
N ALA A 581 -8.57 -8.90 -6.75
CA ALA A 581 -8.45 -10.06 -5.87
C ALA A 581 -7.09 -10.80 -5.94
N SER A 582 -6.00 -10.08 -6.15
CA SER A 582 -4.63 -10.63 -6.25
C SER A 582 -3.98 -10.93 -4.88
N GLU A 583 -4.76 -11.11 -3.83
CA GLU A 583 -4.29 -11.55 -2.49
C GLU A 583 -3.83 -13.03 -2.40
N PRO A 584 -4.32 -14.09 -3.07
CA PRO A 584 -5.60 -14.35 -3.74
C PRO A 584 -6.77 -14.47 -2.74
N ASN A 585 -7.77 -13.63 -2.93
CA ASN A 585 -8.88 -13.56 -2.00
C ASN A 585 -10.03 -14.47 -2.44
N VAL A 586 -10.12 -15.64 -1.82
CA VAL A 586 -11.29 -16.52 -1.98
C VAL A 586 -12.44 -16.01 -1.13
N ARG A 587 -12.12 -15.52 0.11
CA ARG A 587 -13.14 -15.08 1.05
C ARG A 587 -12.57 -14.19 2.15
N ASP A 588 -13.17 -13.00 2.37
CA ASP A 588 -12.68 -12.03 3.35
C ASP A 588 -12.89 -12.46 4.81
N CYS A 589 -13.99 -13.13 5.12
CA CYS A 589 -14.38 -13.49 6.48
C CYS A 589 -13.84 -14.82 6.98
N THR A 590 -12.73 -15.33 6.44
CA THR A 590 -12.12 -16.59 6.86
C THR A 590 -10.90 -16.40 7.76
N PRO A 591 -10.65 -17.33 8.72
CA PRO A 591 -9.45 -17.27 9.55
C PRO A 591 -8.18 -17.52 8.73
N MET A 592 -7.04 -17.03 9.24
CA MET A 592 -5.73 -17.05 8.56
C MET A 592 -5.33 -18.45 8.08
N TRP A 593 -5.45 -19.47 8.93
CA TRP A 593 -5.09 -20.85 8.58
C TRP A 593 -5.85 -21.37 7.36
N TYR A 594 -7.13 -21.00 7.25
CA TYR A 594 -7.96 -21.45 6.13
C TYR A 594 -7.66 -20.68 4.84
N ARG A 595 -7.32 -19.40 4.95
CA ARG A 595 -6.82 -18.63 3.79
C ARG A 595 -5.59 -19.27 3.18
N LYS A 596 -4.66 -19.74 4.01
CA LYS A 596 -3.46 -20.46 3.56
C LYS A 596 -3.83 -21.76 2.83
N ALA A 597 -4.76 -22.55 3.37
CA ALA A 597 -5.26 -23.76 2.71
C ALA A 597 -5.91 -23.46 1.35
N LEU A 598 -6.66 -22.36 1.25
CA LEU A 598 -7.35 -21.95 0.02
C LEU A 598 -6.40 -21.47 -1.09
N SER A 599 -5.19 -21.00 -0.74
CA SER A 599 -4.20 -20.44 -1.66
C SER A 599 -2.94 -21.30 -1.82
N GLY A 600 -3.04 -22.60 -1.59
CA GLY A 600 -1.91 -23.51 -1.68
C GLY A 600 -2.26 -24.98 -1.90
N PRO A 601 -1.22 -25.83 -1.91
CA PRO A 601 0.22 -25.49 -1.96
C PRO A 601 0.61 -24.85 -3.30
N THR A 602 1.70 -24.06 -3.27
CA THR A 602 2.23 -23.38 -4.46
C THR A 602 3.32 -24.23 -5.14
N ALA A 603 3.66 -23.89 -6.39
CA ALA A 603 4.76 -24.52 -7.12
C ALA A 603 6.13 -24.34 -6.44
N LEU A 604 6.26 -23.36 -5.52
CA LEU A 604 7.52 -23.09 -4.81
C LEU A 604 7.57 -23.68 -3.40
N GLY A 605 6.43 -24.08 -2.82
CA GLY A 605 6.33 -24.60 -1.46
C GLY A 605 4.96 -24.40 -0.82
N THR A 606 4.90 -24.38 0.50
CA THR A 606 3.64 -24.17 1.22
C THR A 606 3.15 -22.74 1.06
N SER A 607 1.83 -22.54 1.07
CA SER A 607 1.26 -21.17 1.11
C SER A 607 1.64 -20.42 2.39
N THR A 608 1.91 -21.11 3.51
CA THR A 608 2.41 -20.49 4.74
C THR A 608 3.73 -19.76 4.49
N GLU A 609 4.65 -20.35 3.72
CA GLU A 609 5.90 -19.70 3.33
C GLU A 609 5.72 -18.59 2.28
N TYR A 610 4.77 -18.76 1.34
CA TYR A 610 4.57 -17.86 0.19
C TYR A 610 3.28 -17.03 0.27
N PHE A 611 2.78 -16.76 1.45
CA PHE A 611 1.45 -16.20 1.68
C PHE A 611 1.24 -14.80 1.09
N ASN A 612 2.26 -13.95 1.09
CA ASN A 612 2.14 -12.53 0.77
C ASN A 612 2.55 -12.13 -0.65
N ALA A 613 3.21 -13.02 -1.41
CA ALA A 613 3.87 -12.63 -2.66
C ALA A 613 3.08 -12.97 -3.95
N TYR A 614 1.82 -13.36 -3.85
CA TYR A 614 1.02 -13.75 -5.02
C TYR A 614 0.89 -12.61 -6.04
N SER A 615 0.65 -11.40 -5.59
CA SER A 615 0.44 -10.22 -6.42
C SER A 615 1.61 -9.94 -7.37
N ILE A 616 2.87 -10.02 -6.86
CA ILE A 616 4.05 -9.74 -7.69
C ILE A 616 4.23 -10.76 -8.82
N VAL A 617 3.95 -12.06 -8.58
CA VAL A 617 4.06 -13.10 -9.61
C VAL A 617 2.88 -13.06 -10.59
N ASN A 618 1.70 -12.64 -10.14
CA ASN A 618 0.56 -12.40 -11.02
C ASN A 618 0.79 -11.18 -11.92
N ALA A 619 1.40 -10.11 -11.40
CA ALA A 619 1.80 -8.94 -12.19
C ALA A 619 2.85 -9.28 -13.25
N ASP A 620 3.84 -10.14 -12.90
CA ASP A 620 4.83 -10.68 -13.82
C ASP A 620 4.18 -11.36 -15.03
N ALA A 621 3.14 -12.18 -14.80
CA ALA A 621 2.41 -12.89 -15.87
C ALA A 621 1.88 -11.94 -16.94
N ILE A 622 1.22 -10.86 -16.52
CA ILE A 622 0.57 -9.92 -17.44
C ILE A 622 1.60 -8.96 -18.07
N TYR A 623 2.50 -8.41 -17.25
CA TYR A 623 3.49 -7.45 -17.72
C TYR A 623 4.40 -8.04 -18.80
N ASN A 624 5.04 -9.17 -18.51
CA ASN A 624 5.92 -9.84 -19.46
C ASN A 624 5.15 -10.47 -20.62
N GLY A 625 3.95 -10.98 -20.34
CA GLY A 625 3.05 -11.50 -21.37
C GLY A 625 2.71 -10.44 -22.41
N GLN A 626 2.18 -9.29 -22.02
CA GLN A 626 1.84 -8.22 -22.95
C GLN A 626 3.08 -7.70 -23.69
N ARG A 627 4.20 -7.48 -23.01
CA ARG A 627 5.43 -7.03 -23.67
C ARG A 627 5.96 -8.00 -24.69
N SER A 628 5.74 -9.30 -24.52
CA SER A 628 6.16 -10.32 -25.51
C SER A 628 5.34 -10.27 -26.78
N VAL A 629 4.08 -9.85 -26.71
CA VAL A 629 3.15 -9.77 -27.85
C VAL A 629 3.14 -8.38 -28.49
N ASN A 630 3.14 -7.33 -27.67
CA ASN A 630 3.14 -5.93 -28.12
C ASN A 630 4.19 -5.09 -27.36
N PRO A 631 5.47 -5.15 -27.76
CA PRO A 631 6.57 -4.45 -27.09
C PRO A 631 6.49 -2.92 -27.22
N ASN A 632 5.61 -2.39 -28.06
CA ASN A 632 5.49 -0.95 -28.30
C ASN A 632 4.48 -0.25 -27.38
N GLN A 633 3.51 -0.94 -26.83
CA GLN A 633 2.50 -0.35 -25.95
C GLN A 633 2.92 -0.51 -24.49
N ARG A 634 2.99 0.61 -23.73
CA ARG A 634 3.25 0.55 -22.29
C ARG A 634 2.17 -0.24 -21.58
N VAL A 635 2.59 -1.20 -20.79
CA VAL A 635 1.73 -1.95 -19.89
C VAL A 635 1.32 -1.03 -18.74
N PHE A 636 0.08 -1.17 -18.29
CA PHE A 636 -0.38 -0.60 -17.03
C PHE A 636 -1.30 -1.58 -16.30
N LEU A 637 -0.99 -1.82 -15.04
CA LEU A 637 -1.71 -2.75 -14.17
C LEU A 637 -2.23 -2.01 -12.94
N LEU A 638 -3.52 -2.16 -12.65
CA LEU A 638 -4.11 -1.76 -11.38
C LEU A 638 -4.33 -3.03 -10.56
N THR A 639 -3.79 -3.12 -9.34
CA THR A 639 -3.90 -4.31 -8.49
C THR A 639 -4.44 -3.97 -7.11
N ARG A 640 -5.29 -4.84 -6.52
CA ARG A 640 -5.80 -4.66 -5.15
C ARG A 640 -4.78 -5.02 -4.09
N SER A 641 -3.85 -5.89 -4.42
CA SER A 641 -2.75 -6.32 -3.56
C SER A 641 -1.42 -5.79 -4.11
N GLY A 642 -0.38 -5.80 -3.31
CA GLY A 642 0.95 -5.38 -3.72
C GLY A 642 2.04 -5.98 -2.84
N PHE A 643 3.26 -6.08 -3.38
CA PHE A 643 4.40 -6.58 -2.63
C PHE A 643 5.68 -5.85 -3.03
N ALA A 644 6.76 -6.01 -2.24
CA ALA A 644 8.05 -5.39 -2.54
C ALA A 644 8.55 -5.75 -3.94
N GLY A 645 8.98 -4.75 -4.71
CA GLY A 645 9.49 -4.94 -6.07
C GLY A 645 8.45 -4.91 -7.18
N GLU A 646 7.18 -4.83 -6.87
CA GLU A 646 6.08 -4.87 -7.86
C GLU A 646 6.06 -3.63 -8.77
N GLN A 647 6.66 -2.51 -8.33
CA GLN A 647 6.79 -1.29 -9.15
C GLN A 647 7.51 -1.52 -10.49
N ARG A 648 8.31 -2.57 -10.62
CA ARG A 648 9.01 -2.91 -11.87
C ARG A 648 8.09 -3.46 -12.96
N TYR A 649 6.91 -3.95 -12.58
CA TYR A 649 5.89 -4.51 -13.48
C TYR A 649 4.79 -3.52 -13.86
N SER A 650 5.06 -2.23 -13.77
CA SER A 650 4.11 -1.16 -14.15
C SER A 650 2.80 -1.21 -13.37
N THR A 651 2.87 -1.59 -12.10
CA THR A 651 1.70 -1.70 -11.22
C THR A 651 1.43 -0.43 -10.45
N ALA A 652 0.17 -0.13 -10.29
CA ALA A 652 -0.37 0.77 -9.29
C ALA A 652 -1.37 0.02 -8.41
N THR A 653 -1.56 0.46 -7.18
CA THR A 653 -2.46 -0.18 -6.24
C THR A 653 -3.56 0.78 -5.80
N TRP A 654 -4.76 0.26 -5.56
CA TRP A 654 -5.80 1.00 -4.86
C TRP A 654 -6.09 0.35 -3.51
N SER A 655 -6.80 1.09 -2.67
CA SER A 655 -7.03 0.70 -1.28
C SER A 655 -8.16 -0.31 -1.06
N GLY A 656 -8.64 -0.98 -2.11
CA GLY A 656 -9.71 -1.98 -2.03
C GLY A 656 -11.09 -1.39 -1.72
N ASP A 657 -11.96 -2.22 -1.19
CA ASP A 657 -13.40 -1.95 -1.03
C ASP A 657 -13.68 -1.18 0.27
N ILE A 658 -13.18 0.05 0.35
CA ILE A 658 -13.34 0.95 1.49
C ILE A 658 -14.78 1.49 1.59
N ALA A 659 -15.20 1.88 2.79
CA ALA A 659 -16.55 2.38 3.01
C ALA A 659 -16.71 3.86 2.63
N THR A 660 -17.92 4.26 2.24
CA THR A 660 -18.30 5.65 1.98
C THR A 660 -18.51 6.41 3.29
N ARG A 661 -17.41 6.67 3.99
CA ARG A 661 -17.42 7.29 5.33
C ARG A 661 -16.23 8.23 5.53
N TRP A 662 -16.40 9.21 6.41
CA TRP A 662 -15.34 10.19 6.74
C TRP A 662 -14.13 9.54 7.40
N GLU A 663 -14.33 8.55 8.27
CA GLU A 663 -13.20 7.81 8.89
C GLU A 663 -12.44 6.97 7.87
N ASP A 664 -13.12 6.36 6.90
CA ASP A 664 -12.44 5.66 5.80
C ASP A 664 -11.64 6.64 4.94
N MET A 665 -12.18 7.81 4.63
CA MET A 665 -11.46 8.87 3.93
C MET A 665 -10.18 9.29 4.68
N ARG A 666 -10.25 9.49 6.00
CA ARG A 666 -9.05 9.83 6.80
C ARG A 666 -8.01 8.70 6.78
N ALA A 667 -8.45 7.45 6.89
CA ALA A 667 -7.56 6.30 6.82
C ALA A 667 -6.81 6.21 5.49
N GLN A 668 -7.40 6.67 4.38
CA GLN A 668 -6.72 6.69 3.07
C GLN A 668 -5.53 7.67 3.03
N MET A 669 -5.53 8.74 3.80
CA MET A 669 -4.43 9.69 3.82
C MET A 669 -3.14 9.02 4.34
N THR A 670 -3.22 8.36 5.49
CA THR A 670 -2.09 7.62 6.08
C THR A 670 -1.72 6.38 5.28
N ALA A 671 -2.72 5.66 4.74
CA ALA A 671 -2.51 4.48 3.92
C ALA A 671 -1.70 4.81 2.65
N GLY A 672 -2.06 5.87 1.92
CA GLY A 672 -1.33 6.30 0.72
C GLY A 672 0.08 6.80 1.03
N LEU A 673 0.28 7.50 2.14
CA LEU A 673 1.60 7.95 2.59
C LEU A 673 2.51 6.78 2.93
N ASN A 674 2.05 5.85 3.76
CA ASN A 674 2.84 4.67 4.13
C ASN A 674 3.10 3.74 2.94
N TYR A 675 2.14 3.59 2.02
CA TYR A 675 2.34 2.84 0.78
C TYR A 675 3.46 3.45 -0.08
N SER A 676 3.44 4.76 -0.27
CA SER A 676 4.47 5.48 -1.03
C SER A 676 5.85 5.39 -0.35
N MET A 677 5.90 5.53 0.97
CA MET A 677 7.11 5.40 1.77
C MET A 677 7.60 3.96 1.94
N ALA A 678 6.76 2.97 1.60
CA ALA A 678 7.19 1.57 1.40
C ALA A 678 7.86 1.32 0.04
N GLY A 679 8.18 2.36 -0.73
CA GLY A 679 8.93 2.28 -1.98
C GLY A 679 8.07 2.05 -3.23
N LEU A 680 6.76 1.94 -3.11
CA LEU A 680 5.80 1.73 -4.20
C LEU A 680 5.18 3.09 -4.61
N PRO A 681 5.52 3.66 -5.79
CA PRO A 681 5.31 5.08 -6.05
C PRO A 681 3.90 5.48 -6.49
N PHE A 682 3.09 4.53 -6.97
CA PHE A 682 1.79 4.82 -7.59
C PHE A 682 0.64 4.16 -6.84
N TRP A 683 -0.17 4.99 -6.24
CA TRP A 683 -1.27 4.62 -5.39
C TRP A 683 -2.52 5.44 -5.71
N GLY A 684 -3.66 4.84 -5.46
CA GLY A 684 -4.96 5.48 -5.52
C GLY A 684 -5.95 4.83 -4.57
N MET A 685 -7.21 5.16 -4.74
CA MET A 685 -8.31 4.65 -3.91
C MET A 685 -9.59 4.66 -4.71
N ASP A 686 -10.63 4.01 -4.20
CA ASP A 686 -11.99 4.18 -4.66
C ASP A 686 -12.52 5.53 -4.12
N GLN A 687 -12.34 6.60 -4.91
CA GLN A 687 -12.76 7.92 -4.47
C GLN A 687 -14.27 7.95 -4.31
N GLY A 688 -14.70 8.42 -3.15
CA GLY A 688 -16.08 8.40 -2.74
C GLY A 688 -16.50 7.16 -1.96
N GLY A 689 -15.58 6.21 -1.77
CA GLY A 689 -15.80 4.91 -1.11
C GLY A 689 -16.50 3.90 -2.01
N PHE A 690 -16.15 2.62 -1.86
CA PHE A 690 -16.78 1.52 -2.61
C PHE A 690 -18.11 1.09 -1.98
N CYS A 691 -18.07 0.70 -0.69
CA CYS A 691 -19.24 0.23 0.06
C CYS A 691 -20.10 1.41 0.53
N VAL A 692 -21.36 1.42 0.14
CA VAL A 692 -22.27 2.53 0.45
C VAL A 692 -23.22 2.14 1.57
N GLU A 693 -23.31 2.99 2.61
CA GLU A 693 -24.30 2.80 3.68
C GLU A 693 -25.73 2.88 3.15
N ASN A 694 -26.62 2.05 3.71
CA ASN A 694 -28.04 2.01 3.33
C ASN A 694 -28.73 3.37 3.46
N ARG A 695 -28.34 4.24 4.41
CA ARG A 695 -28.91 5.58 4.57
C ARG A 695 -28.67 6.47 3.34
N TYR A 696 -27.49 6.40 2.71
CA TYR A 696 -27.20 7.16 1.49
C TYR A 696 -27.92 6.57 0.27
N VAL A 697 -28.01 5.24 0.20
CA VAL A 697 -28.79 4.55 -0.84
C VAL A 697 -30.25 5.01 -0.77
N ALA A 698 -30.86 4.98 0.41
CA ALA A 698 -32.25 5.41 0.62
C ALA A 698 -32.46 6.90 0.30
N ALA A 699 -31.50 7.74 0.70
CA ALA A 699 -31.55 9.18 0.43
C ALA A 699 -31.51 9.51 -1.06
N GLN A 700 -30.68 8.81 -1.83
CA GLN A 700 -30.64 8.97 -3.29
C GLN A 700 -31.92 8.47 -3.96
N GLN A 701 -32.45 7.32 -3.52
CA GLN A 701 -33.74 6.79 -4.04
C GLN A 701 -34.90 7.75 -3.76
N GLU A 702 -34.91 8.41 -2.61
CA GLU A 702 -35.90 9.43 -2.28
C GLU A 702 -35.77 10.66 -3.18
N PHE A 703 -34.53 11.11 -3.41
CA PHE A 703 -34.25 12.22 -4.31
C PHE A 703 -34.69 11.91 -5.76
N ASP A 704 -34.40 10.71 -6.26
CA ASP A 704 -34.79 10.28 -7.61
C ASP A 704 -36.33 10.30 -7.82
N LYS A 705 -37.09 10.04 -6.75
CA LYS A 705 -38.55 10.06 -6.76
C LYS A 705 -39.15 11.45 -6.56
N THR A 706 -38.56 12.27 -5.71
CA THR A 706 -39.17 13.49 -5.21
C THR A 706 -38.49 14.79 -5.64
N GLY A 707 -37.23 14.71 -6.08
CA GLY A 707 -36.37 15.85 -6.32
C GLY A 707 -35.91 16.60 -5.04
N LYS A 708 -36.23 16.07 -3.86
CA LYS A 708 -35.91 16.68 -2.56
C LYS A 708 -34.65 16.08 -1.94
N GLU A 709 -33.69 16.92 -1.64
CA GLU A 709 -32.47 16.55 -0.95
C GLU A 709 -32.70 16.55 0.57
N ASN A 710 -32.44 15.42 1.21
CA ASN A 710 -32.46 15.28 2.67
C ASN A 710 -31.06 15.45 3.29
N ALA A 711 -30.93 15.31 4.62
CA ALA A 711 -29.67 15.52 5.34
C ALA A 711 -28.58 14.49 4.94
N ASP A 712 -28.95 13.22 4.79
CA ASP A 712 -28.01 12.17 4.40
C ASP A 712 -27.46 12.38 2.98
N LEU A 713 -28.31 12.81 2.05
CA LEU A 713 -27.86 13.11 0.68
C LEU A 713 -26.94 14.34 0.64
N LYS A 714 -27.19 15.36 1.47
CA LYS A 714 -26.29 16.53 1.59
C LYS A 714 -24.92 16.10 2.11
N GLU A 715 -24.87 15.25 3.12
CA GLU A 715 -23.62 14.71 3.67
C GLU A 715 -22.88 13.89 2.62
N TRP A 716 -23.57 12.97 1.94
CA TRP A 716 -22.98 12.13 0.90
C TRP A 716 -22.39 12.97 -0.25
N ARG A 717 -23.10 14.01 -0.72
CA ARG A 717 -22.61 14.92 -1.77
C ARG A 717 -21.38 15.71 -1.33
N GLU A 718 -21.35 16.19 -0.09
CA GLU A 718 -20.16 16.87 0.45
C GLU A 718 -18.98 15.89 0.56
N LEU A 719 -19.22 14.67 1.06
CA LEU A 719 -18.20 13.64 1.14
C LEU A 719 -17.61 13.31 -0.24
N GLN A 720 -18.46 13.18 -1.28
CA GLN A 720 -17.99 12.95 -2.66
C GLN A 720 -17.14 14.13 -3.17
N ALA A 721 -17.55 15.36 -2.91
CA ALA A 721 -16.79 16.56 -3.30
C ALA A 721 -15.44 16.62 -2.57
N ARG A 722 -15.40 16.41 -1.25
CA ARG A 722 -14.16 16.41 -0.45
C ARG A 722 -13.22 15.30 -0.85
N TRP A 723 -13.75 14.11 -1.13
CA TRP A 723 -12.93 12.98 -1.59
C TRP A 723 -12.33 13.21 -2.97
N ASN A 724 -13.07 13.88 -3.86
CA ASN A 724 -12.57 14.27 -5.17
C ASN A 724 -11.46 15.34 -5.06
N GLN A 725 -11.61 16.32 -4.16
CA GLN A 725 -10.55 17.27 -3.84
C GLN A 725 -9.27 16.58 -3.36
N PHE A 726 -9.40 15.60 -2.46
CA PHE A 726 -8.29 14.77 -1.99
C PHE A 726 -7.65 14.01 -3.17
N GLY A 727 -8.45 13.33 -3.96
CA GLY A 727 -8.01 12.50 -5.08
C GLY A 727 -7.23 13.26 -6.14
N CYS A 728 -7.48 14.56 -6.33
CA CYS A 728 -6.72 15.41 -7.25
C CYS A 728 -5.22 15.47 -6.92
N PHE A 729 -4.83 15.25 -5.66
CA PHE A 729 -3.46 15.33 -5.15
C PHE A 729 -2.87 13.99 -4.69
N VAL A 730 -3.29 12.91 -5.34
CA VAL A 730 -2.66 11.58 -5.22
C VAL A 730 -2.23 11.08 -6.61
N PRO A 731 -1.36 10.08 -6.70
CA PRO A 731 -0.84 9.62 -8.00
C PRO A 731 -1.93 9.21 -8.99
N LEU A 732 -2.94 8.44 -8.56
CA LEU A 732 -4.05 8.01 -9.41
C LEU A 732 -5.36 8.72 -9.03
N TYR A 733 -6.03 9.26 -10.03
CA TYR A 733 -7.26 10.03 -9.87
C TYR A 733 -8.44 9.26 -10.49
N ARG A 734 -9.14 8.45 -9.65
CA ARG A 734 -10.17 7.50 -10.07
C ARG A 734 -11.36 7.50 -9.13
N THR A 735 -12.57 7.66 -9.66
CA THR A 735 -13.81 7.37 -8.92
C THR A 735 -14.23 5.93 -9.16
N HIS A 736 -14.72 5.27 -8.11
CA HIS A 736 -15.28 3.92 -8.19
C HIS A 736 -16.19 3.62 -7.01
N GLY A 737 -17.16 2.73 -7.18
CA GLY A 737 -17.97 2.21 -6.10
C GLY A 737 -19.33 1.69 -6.54
N GLN A 738 -20.06 1.14 -5.56
CA GLN A 738 -21.44 0.70 -5.69
C GLN A 738 -22.38 1.88 -5.88
N TRP A 739 -23.61 1.59 -6.27
CA TRP A 739 -24.67 2.62 -6.41
C TRP A 739 -24.94 3.35 -5.06
N PRO A 740 -25.12 4.68 -5.06
CA PRO A 740 -25.22 5.63 -6.19
C PRO A 740 -23.91 5.79 -6.95
N THR A 741 -24.00 5.82 -8.29
CA THR A 741 -22.83 5.87 -9.17
C THR A 741 -22.10 7.21 -9.11
N ARG A 742 -20.80 7.21 -9.47
CA ARG A 742 -19.88 8.33 -9.24
C ARG A 742 -19.68 9.25 -10.46
N GLU A 743 -20.44 9.06 -11.55
CA GLU A 743 -20.50 10.06 -12.61
C GLU A 743 -21.03 11.38 -12.00
N VAL A 744 -20.35 12.48 -12.25
CA VAL A 744 -20.63 13.74 -11.53
C VAL A 744 -22.09 14.21 -11.64
N TRP A 745 -22.74 13.95 -12.78
CA TRP A 745 -24.17 14.26 -12.99
C TRP A 745 -25.14 13.32 -12.24
N ASN A 746 -24.65 12.19 -11.74
CA ASN A 746 -25.40 11.28 -10.87
C ASN A 746 -25.16 11.62 -9.38
N ILE A 747 -24.01 12.23 -9.06
CA ILE A 747 -23.72 12.73 -7.70
C ILE A 747 -24.63 13.90 -7.39
N ALA A 748 -24.71 14.88 -8.28
CA ALA A 748 -25.48 16.10 -8.04
C ALA A 748 -25.91 16.79 -9.33
N PRO A 749 -26.99 17.63 -9.31
CA PRO A 749 -27.36 18.50 -10.42
C PRO A 749 -26.25 19.51 -10.76
N ALA A 750 -26.21 19.98 -12.01
CA ALA A 750 -25.14 20.84 -12.53
C ALA A 750 -24.97 22.21 -11.80
N ASP A 751 -26.02 22.71 -11.18
CA ASP A 751 -25.98 23.94 -10.38
C ASP A 751 -25.56 23.72 -8.91
N HIS A 752 -25.52 22.45 -8.44
CA HIS A 752 -25.15 22.10 -7.08
C HIS A 752 -23.64 22.31 -6.81
N PRO A 753 -23.24 22.77 -5.60
CA PRO A 753 -21.84 22.97 -5.24
C PRO A 753 -20.95 21.73 -5.45
N ALA A 754 -21.43 20.53 -5.14
CA ALA A 754 -20.68 19.28 -5.34
C ALA A 754 -20.29 19.06 -6.81
N TYR A 755 -21.24 19.21 -7.75
CA TYR A 755 -20.98 19.10 -9.17
C TYR A 755 -19.90 20.10 -9.63
N LYS A 756 -20.07 21.38 -9.28
CA LYS A 756 -19.14 22.43 -9.63
C LYS A 756 -17.73 22.19 -9.09
N THR A 757 -17.65 21.73 -7.84
CA THR A 757 -16.39 21.41 -7.18
C THR A 757 -15.66 20.25 -7.88
N ILE A 758 -16.35 19.15 -8.13
CA ILE A 758 -15.77 17.98 -8.80
C ILE A 758 -15.23 18.36 -10.18
N VAL A 759 -16.04 19.04 -11.01
CA VAL A 759 -15.63 19.47 -12.35
C VAL A 759 -14.44 20.45 -12.30
N ALA A 760 -14.39 21.32 -11.29
CA ALA A 760 -13.26 22.23 -11.12
C ALA A 760 -11.95 21.50 -10.82
N TYR A 761 -11.99 20.48 -9.94
CA TYR A 761 -10.80 19.69 -9.61
C TYR A 761 -10.37 18.75 -10.75
N ASP A 762 -11.32 18.20 -11.53
CA ASP A 762 -11.01 17.50 -12.76
C ASP A 762 -10.21 18.40 -13.72
N LYS A 763 -10.70 19.62 -13.99
CA LYS A 763 -10.00 20.59 -14.85
C LYS A 763 -8.65 21.01 -14.27
N LEU A 764 -8.54 21.16 -12.94
CA LEU A 764 -7.28 21.44 -12.28
C LEU A 764 -6.26 20.33 -12.50
N ARG A 765 -6.68 19.05 -12.35
CA ARG A 765 -5.82 17.89 -12.59
C ARG A 765 -5.19 17.91 -13.97
N TYR A 766 -5.96 18.24 -15.01
CA TYR A 766 -5.45 18.31 -16.38
C TYR A 766 -4.54 19.52 -16.62
N ARG A 767 -4.79 20.63 -15.95
CA ARG A 767 -3.85 21.77 -15.99
C ARG A 767 -2.51 21.45 -15.31
N LEU A 768 -2.51 20.59 -14.31
CA LEU A 768 -1.28 20.10 -13.66
C LEU A 768 -0.55 19.02 -14.47
N MET A 769 -1.04 18.56 -15.63
CA MET A 769 -0.45 17.46 -16.40
C MET A 769 1.04 17.63 -16.73
N PRO A 770 1.57 18.80 -17.11
CA PRO A 770 3.01 18.97 -17.30
C PRO A 770 3.83 18.74 -16.01
N TYR A 771 3.28 19.09 -14.85
CA TYR A 771 3.86 18.82 -13.55
C TYR A 771 3.78 17.34 -13.21
N LEU A 772 2.61 16.73 -13.35
CA LEU A 772 2.35 15.33 -13.03
C LEU A 772 3.21 14.36 -13.86
N TYR A 773 3.27 14.58 -15.17
CA TYR A 773 4.03 13.70 -16.05
C TYR A 773 5.54 13.85 -15.86
N SER A 774 6.00 15.05 -15.52
CA SER A 774 7.39 15.26 -15.13
C SER A 774 7.74 14.56 -13.82
N MET A 775 6.81 14.52 -12.85
CA MET A 775 7.00 13.72 -11.63
C MET A 775 7.08 12.21 -11.93
N ALA A 776 6.24 11.69 -12.83
CA ALA A 776 6.33 10.30 -13.28
C ALA A 776 7.70 10.00 -13.92
N GLY A 777 8.23 10.95 -14.71
CA GLY A 777 9.61 10.89 -15.20
C GLY A 777 10.63 10.87 -14.05
N MET A 778 10.47 11.71 -13.03
CA MET A 778 11.35 11.69 -11.85
C MET A 778 11.28 10.35 -11.10
N VAL A 779 10.10 9.74 -10.98
CA VAL A 779 9.92 8.41 -10.37
C VAL A 779 10.77 7.38 -11.10
N HIS A 780 10.73 7.36 -12.43
CA HIS A 780 11.48 6.39 -13.24
C HIS A 780 12.99 6.66 -13.28
N PHE A 781 13.39 7.92 -13.51
CA PHE A 781 14.80 8.26 -13.74
C PHE A 781 15.59 8.58 -12.47
N LYS A 782 14.89 8.99 -11.37
CA LYS A 782 15.52 9.46 -10.12
C LYS A 782 15.00 8.79 -8.88
N ASP A 783 14.20 7.71 -9.00
CA ASP A 783 13.58 6.98 -7.90
C ASP A 783 12.72 7.86 -6.96
N TYR A 784 12.15 8.95 -7.50
CA TYR A 784 11.38 9.92 -6.74
C TYR A 784 10.05 9.34 -6.23
N THR A 785 9.48 9.95 -5.21
CA THR A 785 8.16 9.61 -4.63
C THR A 785 7.19 10.76 -4.86
N MET A 786 6.02 10.50 -5.49
CA MET A 786 5.05 11.55 -5.82
C MET A 786 4.25 12.05 -4.62
N MET A 787 3.70 11.13 -3.81
CA MET A 787 2.96 11.41 -2.57
C MET A 787 3.91 11.21 -1.40
N ARG A 788 4.30 12.30 -0.73
CA ARG A 788 5.42 12.34 0.19
C ARG A 788 4.96 12.73 1.59
N GLY A 789 5.22 11.88 2.58
CA GLY A 789 5.12 12.31 3.98
C GLY A 789 6.02 13.53 4.24
N LEU A 790 5.57 14.47 5.06
CA LEU A 790 6.32 15.71 5.30
C LEU A 790 7.74 15.47 5.83
N VAL A 791 7.97 14.35 6.50
CA VAL A 791 9.29 13.91 6.96
C VAL A 791 10.30 13.74 5.81
N MET A 792 9.85 13.42 4.59
CA MET A 792 10.77 13.22 3.45
C MET A 792 11.44 14.53 3.00
N ASP A 793 10.75 15.66 3.17
CA ASP A 793 11.23 16.99 2.74
C ASP A 793 11.67 17.89 3.90
N PHE A 794 11.18 17.60 5.11
CA PHE A 794 11.38 18.43 6.30
C PHE A 794 11.91 17.63 7.48
N ASN A 795 12.70 16.58 7.22
CA ASN A 795 13.38 15.82 8.26
C ASN A 795 14.32 16.73 9.07
N GLY A 796 14.13 16.79 10.37
CA GLY A 796 14.76 17.77 11.27
C GLY A 796 13.77 18.81 11.83
N ASP A 797 12.49 18.73 11.42
CA ASP A 797 11.38 19.40 12.07
C ASP A 797 10.51 18.36 12.77
N ASP A 798 10.70 18.18 14.07
CA ASP A 798 10.03 17.11 14.85
C ASP A 798 8.50 17.17 14.77
N ASN A 799 7.94 18.35 14.48
CA ASN A 799 6.49 18.50 14.36
C ASN A 799 5.89 17.75 13.16
N VAL A 800 6.69 17.40 12.14
CA VAL A 800 6.17 16.74 10.94
C VAL A 800 6.10 15.21 11.03
N TYR A 801 6.67 14.61 12.09
CA TYR A 801 6.84 13.16 12.16
C TYR A 801 5.54 12.36 12.29
N ASP A 802 4.43 12.99 12.69
CA ASP A 802 3.11 12.33 12.75
C ASP A 802 1.95 13.20 12.23
N ILE A 803 2.23 14.08 11.26
CA ILE A 803 1.16 14.82 10.57
C ILE A 803 0.51 13.90 9.53
N LYS A 804 -0.69 13.44 9.82
CA LYS A 804 -1.41 12.37 9.12
C LYS A 804 -2.20 12.85 7.89
N ASP A 805 -2.50 14.15 7.83
CA ASP A 805 -3.47 14.77 6.92
C ASP A 805 -2.91 15.94 6.11
N GLN A 806 -1.59 15.97 5.97
CA GLN A 806 -0.85 16.90 5.11
C GLN A 806 0.31 16.16 4.44
N TRP A 807 0.54 16.39 3.16
CA TRP A 807 1.66 15.78 2.43
C TRP A 807 2.13 16.65 1.28
N MET A 808 3.39 16.47 0.88
CA MET A 808 3.88 17.03 -0.37
C MET A 808 3.42 16.14 -1.53
N PHE A 809 2.76 16.74 -2.52
CA PHE A 809 2.49 16.12 -3.81
C PHE A 809 3.50 16.64 -4.83
N GLY A 810 4.60 15.90 -4.95
CA GLY A 810 5.81 16.35 -5.62
C GLY A 810 6.51 17.51 -4.88
N PRO A 811 7.44 18.23 -5.53
CA PRO A 811 8.27 19.22 -4.85
C PRO A 811 7.57 20.57 -4.58
N ALA A 812 6.38 20.80 -5.16
CA ALA A 812 5.79 22.14 -5.19
C ALA A 812 4.42 22.27 -4.50
N LEU A 813 3.72 21.20 -4.18
CA LEU A 813 2.35 21.29 -3.66
C LEU A 813 2.23 20.56 -2.33
N MET A 814 1.84 21.26 -1.26
CA MET A 814 1.43 20.66 0.00
C MET A 814 -0.10 20.64 0.05
N ALA A 815 -0.68 19.45 -0.02
CA ALA A 815 -2.12 19.23 0.04
C ALA A 815 -2.59 19.00 1.48
N CYS A 816 -3.71 19.62 1.87
CA CYS A 816 -4.28 19.58 3.21
C CYS A 816 -5.79 19.29 3.13
N PRO A 817 -6.24 18.05 2.86
CA PRO A 817 -7.65 17.73 2.72
C PRO A 817 -8.47 17.97 3.98
N VAL A 818 -9.79 18.07 3.80
CA VAL A 818 -10.78 18.15 4.89
C VAL A 818 -11.44 16.79 5.05
N GLY A 819 -11.26 16.16 6.19
CA GLY A 819 -11.74 14.81 6.50
C GLY A 819 -12.96 14.77 7.43
N GLU A 820 -13.76 15.85 7.51
CA GLU A 820 -14.94 15.94 8.38
C GLU A 820 -16.08 16.69 7.69
N TYR A 821 -17.32 16.27 7.97
CA TYR A 821 -18.54 16.91 7.46
C TYR A 821 -18.70 18.33 7.99
N GLN A 822 -19.09 19.26 7.11
CA GLN A 822 -19.33 20.68 7.42
C GLN A 822 -18.14 21.42 8.07
N LYS A 823 -16.91 20.99 7.78
CA LYS A 823 -15.69 21.70 8.16
C LYS A 823 -15.25 22.63 7.03
N TYR A 824 -15.29 23.91 7.28
CA TYR A 824 -14.93 24.96 6.31
C TYR A 824 -13.65 25.73 6.69
N SER A 825 -12.94 25.24 7.68
CA SER A 825 -11.57 25.65 8.05
C SER A 825 -10.86 24.50 8.73
N ARG A 826 -9.53 24.50 8.71
CA ARG A 826 -8.71 23.54 9.45
C ARG A 826 -7.38 24.13 9.88
N ASN A 827 -6.78 23.56 10.91
CA ASN A 827 -5.40 23.83 11.26
C ASN A 827 -4.46 23.23 10.21
N VAL A 828 -3.47 24.00 9.78
CA VAL A 828 -2.40 23.58 8.88
C VAL A 828 -1.06 23.96 9.49
N TYR A 829 -0.19 22.99 9.68
CA TYR A 829 1.19 23.23 10.04
C TYR A 829 2.00 23.54 8.80
N LEU A 830 2.66 24.66 8.76
CA LEU A 830 3.61 25.07 7.72
C LEU A 830 5.02 24.70 8.21
N PRO A 831 5.67 23.65 7.68
CA PRO A 831 6.97 23.21 8.12
C PRO A 831 8.03 24.30 8.14
N LYS A 832 8.98 24.18 9.07
CA LYS A 832 10.17 25.05 9.17
C LYS A 832 11.01 25.00 7.91
N GLN A 833 12.03 25.84 7.81
CA GLN A 833 13.05 25.87 6.75
C GLN A 833 12.65 26.60 5.46
N LYS A 834 11.36 26.80 5.19
CA LYS A 834 10.85 27.54 4.03
C LYS A 834 9.70 28.44 4.46
N GLY A 835 9.48 29.55 3.70
CA GLY A 835 8.19 30.22 3.68
C GLY A 835 7.24 29.53 2.72
N TRP A 836 5.97 29.88 2.77
CA TRP A 836 4.89 29.20 2.07
C TRP A 836 3.94 30.18 1.40
N TYR A 837 3.46 29.85 0.24
CA TYR A 837 2.44 30.62 -0.48
C TYR A 837 1.13 29.85 -0.55
N ASP A 838 0.02 30.52 -0.30
CA ASP A 838 -1.29 29.94 -0.59
C ASP A 838 -1.47 29.77 -2.11
N PHE A 839 -1.84 28.57 -2.51
CA PHE A 839 -1.95 28.16 -3.91
C PHE A 839 -2.96 28.99 -4.71
N TYR A 840 -4.08 29.40 -4.08
CA TYR A 840 -5.18 30.07 -4.76
C TYR A 840 -5.06 31.60 -4.78
N THR A 841 -4.37 32.16 -3.80
CA THR A 841 -4.27 33.62 -3.63
C THR A 841 -2.87 34.16 -3.88
N GLY A 842 -1.83 33.35 -3.70
CA GLY A 842 -0.43 33.78 -3.71
C GLY A 842 -0.02 34.53 -2.44
N LYS A 843 -0.83 34.49 -1.37
CA LYS A 843 -0.48 35.10 -0.07
C LYS A 843 0.65 34.31 0.59
N HIS A 844 1.63 35.03 1.11
CA HIS A 844 2.82 34.47 1.75
C HIS A 844 2.63 34.28 3.26
N TYR A 845 3.23 33.21 3.80
CA TYR A 845 3.27 32.87 5.21
C TYR A 845 4.68 32.41 5.61
N ALA A 846 5.11 32.74 6.80
CA ALA A 846 6.34 32.19 7.35
C ALA A 846 6.19 30.68 7.68
N GLY A 847 7.27 29.93 7.58
CA GLY A 847 7.31 28.55 8.06
C GLY A 847 7.46 28.41 9.58
N GLY A 848 7.30 27.20 10.11
CA GLY A 848 7.43 26.89 11.54
C GLY A 848 6.22 27.30 12.38
N GLN A 849 5.04 27.38 11.79
CA GLN A 849 3.81 27.77 12.49
C GLN A 849 2.59 26.98 12.07
N THR A 850 1.61 26.91 12.94
CA THR A 850 0.27 26.43 12.62
C THR A 850 -0.64 27.61 12.33
N ILE A 851 -1.35 27.57 11.22
CA ILE A 851 -2.35 28.56 10.84
C ILE A 851 -3.74 27.92 10.77
N VAL A 852 -4.79 28.73 10.94
CA VAL A 852 -6.15 28.34 10.58
C VAL A 852 -6.35 28.70 9.11
N ALA A 853 -6.47 27.70 8.25
CA ALA A 853 -6.68 27.89 6.82
C ALA A 853 -8.16 27.73 6.48
N ASP A 854 -8.68 28.63 5.65
CA ASP A 854 -10.04 28.54 5.11
C ASP A 854 -10.14 27.34 4.16
N ALA A 855 -11.19 26.56 4.32
CA ALA A 855 -11.50 25.40 3.52
C ALA A 855 -12.99 25.39 3.09
N PRO A 856 -13.43 26.41 2.34
CA PRO A 856 -14.82 26.46 1.88
C PRO A 856 -15.16 25.20 1.07
N TYR A 857 -16.45 24.97 0.84
CA TYR A 857 -16.94 23.75 0.20
C TYR A 857 -16.20 23.39 -1.09
N ASP A 858 -15.85 24.42 -1.90
CA ASP A 858 -15.22 24.30 -3.20
C ASP A 858 -13.68 24.22 -3.17
N LYS A 859 -13.04 24.23 -1.99
CA LYS A 859 -11.57 24.21 -1.86
C LYS A 859 -11.08 23.46 -0.65
N ILE A 860 -9.94 22.81 -0.81
CA ILE A 860 -9.07 22.39 0.31
C ILE A 860 -7.86 23.33 0.36
N PRO A 861 -7.26 23.57 1.53
CA PRO A 861 -6.02 24.32 1.61
C PRO A 861 -4.89 23.60 0.83
N VAL A 862 -4.19 24.35 0.02
CA VAL A 862 -2.99 23.90 -0.72
C VAL A 862 -1.95 24.99 -0.59
N PHE A 863 -0.72 24.62 -0.23
CA PHE A 863 0.40 25.54 -0.06
C PHE A 863 1.58 25.18 -0.93
N VAL A 864 2.33 26.19 -1.34
CA VAL A 864 3.50 26.07 -2.22
C VAL A 864 4.72 26.60 -1.49
N PRO A 865 5.80 25.82 -1.29
CA PRO A 865 6.99 26.32 -0.61
C PRO A 865 7.78 27.29 -1.47
N GLU A 866 8.46 28.25 -0.84
CA GLU A 866 9.45 29.12 -1.48
C GLU A 866 10.45 28.36 -2.34
N GLY A 867 10.86 28.92 -3.45
CA GLY A 867 11.75 28.29 -4.42
C GLY A 867 11.08 27.31 -5.36
N SER A 868 9.78 27.06 -5.22
CA SER A 868 9.06 26.16 -6.13
C SER A 868 8.95 26.72 -7.53
N ILE A 869 9.02 25.82 -8.53
CA ILE A 869 8.71 26.10 -9.93
C ILE A 869 7.63 25.12 -10.36
N LEU A 870 6.44 25.64 -10.68
CA LEU A 870 5.26 24.86 -11.01
C LEU A 870 4.80 25.11 -12.45
N PRO A 871 5.00 24.15 -13.38
CA PRO A 871 4.48 24.27 -14.73
C PRO A 871 3.01 23.88 -14.79
N VAL A 872 2.18 24.79 -15.29
CA VAL A 872 0.73 24.65 -15.44
C VAL A 872 0.37 24.74 -16.93
N GLY A 873 -0.29 23.69 -17.43
CA GLY A 873 -0.65 23.54 -18.83
C GLY A 873 -2.02 24.12 -19.20
N PRO A 874 -2.47 23.88 -20.44
CA PRO A 874 -3.79 24.31 -20.91
C PRO A 874 -4.91 23.47 -20.28
N VAL A 875 -6.14 23.99 -20.36
CA VAL A 875 -7.36 23.21 -20.09
C VAL A 875 -7.55 22.17 -21.20
N MET A 876 -7.77 20.92 -20.83
CA MET A 876 -7.93 19.78 -21.75
C MET A 876 -9.07 18.88 -21.28
N GLU A 877 -9.64 18.12 -22.21
CA GLU A 877 -10.68 17.12 -21.95
C GLU A 877 -10.12 15.69 -21.88
N TRP A 878 -8.88 15.49 -22.36
CA TRP A 878 -8.08 14.28 -22.18
C TRP A 878 -6.59 14.64 -22.28
N SER A 879 -5.72 13.83 -21.76
CA SER A 879 -4.29 14.14 -21.53
C SER A 879 -3.50 14.48 -22.79
N ASP A 880 -3.92 14.02 -23.96
CA ASP A 880 -3.25 14.22 -25.25
C ASP A 880 -4.02 15.16 -26.21
N GLN A 881 -5.09 15.83 -25.73
CA GLN A 881 -5.90 16.73 -26.56
C GLN A 881 -5.10 17.89 -27.18
N LYS A 882 -4.18 18.44 -26.41
CA LYS A 882 -3.37 19.57 -26.82
C LYS A 882 -1.92 19.38 -26.44
N LYS A 883 -1.02 19.68 -27.34
CA LYS A 883 0.38 19.87 -26.95
C LYS A 883 0.50 21.18 -26.16
N ALA A 884 1.25 21.19 -25.07
CA ALA A 884 1.43 22.35 -24.22
C ALA A 884 2.30 23.44 -24.89
N GLU A 885 1.75 24.10 -25.92
CA GLU A 885 2.42 25.19 -26.65
C GLU A 885 2.66 26.43 -25.78
N LEU A 886 1.80 26.62 -24.80
CA LEU A 886 1.94 27.59 -23.73
C LEU A 886 1.88 26.89 -22.38
N ILE A 887 2.89 27.14 -21.55
CA ILE A 887 2.96 26.72 -20.15
C ILE A 887 3.06 27.98 -19.29
N ASP A 888 2.14 28.12 -18.33
CA ASP A 888 2.28 29.08 -17.25
C ASP A 888 3.27 28.52 -16.23
N LEU A 889 4.43 29.14 -16.12
CA LEU A 889 5.50 28.73 -15.22
C LEU A 889 5.47 29.59 -13.96
N TYR A 890 4.78 29.14 -12.92
CA TYR A 890 4.75 29.83 -11.64
C TYR A 890 6.07 29.60 -10.90
N VAL A 891 6.65 30.71 -10.44
CA VAL A 891 7.93 30.73 -9.71
C VAL A 891 7.69 31.45 -8.39
N TYR A 892 7.94 30.76 -7.29
CA TYR A 892 7.66 31.27 -5.94
C TYR A 892 8.94 31.80 -5.32
N ALA A 893 8.94 33.10 -5.02
CA ALA A 893 10.11 33.82 -4.49
C ALA A 893 10.50 33.35 -3.08
N GLY A 894 11.68 33.82 -2.59
CA GLY A 894 12.19 33.56 -1.24
C GLY A 894 13.39 32.63 -1.20
N LYS A 895 13.52 31.70 -2.14
CA LYS A 895 14.65 30.78 -2.29
C LYS A 895 14.95 30.48 -3.75
N ASP A 896 16.16 30.03 -4.03
CA ASP A 896 16.53 29.47 -5.34
C ASP A 896 15.69 28.25 -5.64
N GLY A 897 15.33 28.05 -6.92
CA GLY A 897 14.45 26.98 -7.36
C GLY A 897 14.99 26.20 -8.55
N PHE A 898 14.54 24.94 -8.63
CA PHE A 898 14.87 24.03 -9.72
C PHE A 898 13.70 23.10 -10.04
N TYR A 899 13.43 22.90 -11.34
CA TYR A 899 12.47 21.90 -11.80
C TYR A 899 12.87 21.40 -13.20
N THR A 900 12.59 20.14 -13.50
CA THR A 900 12.82 19.54 -14.81
C THR A 900 11.49 19.16 -15.45
N LEU A 901 11.15 19.76 -16.57
CA LEU A 901 10.04 19.34 -17.42
C LEU A 901 10.47 18.13 -18.26
N TYR A 902 9.75 17.03 -18.11
CA TYR A 902 9.95 15.80 -18.87
C TYR A 902 8.83 15.62 -19.90
N GLU A 903 9.19 15.20 -21.12
CA GLU A 903 8.24 14.89 -22.18
C GLU A 903 8.75 13.71 -23.03
N ASP A 904 7.83 12.86 -23.47
CA ASP A 904 8.04 11.80 -24.45
C ASP A 904 6.75 11.55 -25.27
N GLU A 905 6.65 10.43 -25.96
CA GLU A 905 5.47 10.05 -26.75
C GLU A 905 4.26 9.62 -25.90
N GLY A 906 4.43 9.39 -24.59
CA GLY A 906 3.36 9.17 -23.62
C GLY A 906 2.82 7.74 -23.51
N THR A 907 2.95 6.90 -24.53
CA THR A 907 2.23 5.60 -24.60
C THR A 907 3.11 4.39 -24.98
N ASN A 908 4.34 4.63 -25.42
CA ASN A 908 5.25 3.58 -25.89
C ASN A 908 6.54 3.50 -25.06
N TYR A 909 7.37 2.51 -25.36
CA TYR A 909 8.65 2.27 -24.68
C TYR A 909 9.88 2.93 -25.36
N ASN A 910 9.67 3.88 -26.27
CA ASN A 910 10.78 4.56 -26.93
C ASN A 910 11.68 5.34 -25.97
N TYR A 911 11.14 5.73 -24.79
CA TYR A 911 11.93 6.36 -23.73
C TYR A 911 13.08 5.46 -23.24
N GLU A 912 12.92 4.12 -23.25
CA GLU A 912 13.99 3.16 -22.92
C GLU A 912 15.15 3.23 -23.93
N LYS A 913 14.88 3.74 -25.12
CA LYS A 913 15.87 3.98 -26.21
C LYS A 913 16.36 5.43 -26.26
N GLY A 914 16.12 6.20 -25.19
CA GLY A 914 16.52 7.61 -25.09
C GLY A 914 15.64 8.59 -25.90
N LYS A 915 14.46 8.17 -26.37
CA LYS A 915 13.51 9.03 -27.09
C LYS A 915 12.62 9.79 -26.11
N TYR A 916 13.17 10.82 -25.50
CA TYR A 916 12.49 11.75 -24.60
C TYR A 916 13.20 13.09 -24.59
N ALA A 917 12.57 14.12 -24.04
CA ALA A 917 13.17 15.44 -23.89
C ALA A 917 13.05 15.93 -22.43
N MET A 918 14.08 16.67 -22.00
CA MET A 918 14.10 17.33 -20.69
C MET A 918 14.47 18.80 -20.86
N ILE A 919 13.78 19.66 -20.11
CA ILE A 919 14.04 21.10 -20.02
C ILE A 919 14.17 21.47 -18.54
N ASP A 920 15.37 21.90 -18.14
CA ASP A 920 15.64 22.33 -16.77
C ASP A 920 15.28 23.81 -16.60
N PHE A 921 14.55 24.14 -15.55
CA PHE A 921 14.27 25.50 -15.10
C PHE A 921 15.07 25.76 -13.82
N LYS A 922 15.75 26.92 -13.77
CA LYS A 922 16.49 27.39 -12.60
C LYS A 922 16.06 28.78 -12.25
N TYR A 923 15.66 29.00 -11.03
CA TYR A 923 15.38 30.31 -10.46
C TYR A 923 16.48 30.73 -9.51
N ASN A 924 17.00 31.93 -9.72
CA ASN A 924 17.91 32.59 -8.76
C ASN A 924 17.15 33.70 -8.07
N ASP A 925 16.91 33.52 -6.76
CA ASP A 925 16.08 34.46 -6.00
C ASP A 925 16.75 35.81 -5.79
N ALA A 926 18.05 35.83 -5.49
CA ALA A 926 18.78 37.07 -5.27
C ALA A 926 18.81 37.95 -6.50
N GLN A 927 18.94 37.39 -7.71
CA GLN A 927 18.96 38.11 -8.97
C GLN A 927 17.57 38.29 -9.59
N LYS A 928 16.55 37.60 -9.06
CA LYS A 928 15.20 37.53 -9.66
C LYS A 928 15.26 37.11 -11.12
N THR A 929 16.06 36.07 -11.45
CA THR A 929 16.21 35.56 -12.81
C THR A 929 15.74 34.11 -12.91
N VAL A 930 15.07 33.78 -14.03
CA VAL A 930 14.77 32.44 -14.43
C VAL A 930 15.57 32.05 -15.65
N THR A 931 16.30 30.95 -15.55
CA THR A 931 17.00 30.35 -16.68
C THR A 931 16.22 29.12 -17.14
N ILE A 932 15.77 29.13 -18.38
CA ILE A 932 15.27 27.97 -19.10
C ILE A 932 16.47 27.38 -19.84
N ALA A 933 16.94 26.21 -19.44
CA ALA A 933 18.13 25.60 -20.01
C ALA A 933 17.91 25.12 -21.46
N ALA A 934 18.99 24.84 -22.17
CA ALA A 934 18.88 24.17 -23.45
C ALA A 934 18.19 22.79 -23.29
N ARG A 935 17.30 22.47 -24.22
CA ARG A 935 16.58 21.20 -24.22
C ARG A 935 17.56 20.05 -24.45
N LYS A 936 17.44 19.00 -23.64
CA LYS A 936 18.20 17.75 -23.77
C LYS A 936 17.30 16.68 -24.37
N GLY A 937 17.79 15.96 -25.37
CA GLY A 937 17.06 14.87 -26.01
C GLY A 937 15.99 15.30 -27.01
N SER A 938 15.35 14.33 -27.62
CA SER A 938 14.27 14.51 -28.61
C SER A 938 13.43 13.23 -28.73
N PHE A 939 12.21 13.36 -29.21
CA PHE A 939 11.29 12.27 -29.52
C PHE A 939 10.38 12.64 -30.68
N ASP A 940 9.70 11.67 -31.28
CA ASP A 940 8.84 11.90 -32.43
C ASP A 940 7.57 12.70 -32.02
N GLY A 941 7.26 13.73 -32.82
CA GLY A 941 6.15 14.63 -32.54
C GLY A 941 6.41 15.68 -31.44
N MET A 942 7.64 15.82 -30.96
CA MET A 942 8.02 16.84 -29.96
C MET A 942 7.78 18.25 -30.48
N LEU A 943 7.29 19.15 -29.61
CA LEU A 943 7.20 20.58 -29.91
C LEU A 943 8.59 21.20 -30.11
N GLN A 944 8.86 21.72 -31.32
CA GLN A 944 10.13 22.39 -31.62
C GLN A 944 10.19 23.80 -30.99
N LYS A 945 9.04 24.48 -30.93
CA LYS A 945 8.89 25.81 -30.37
C LYS A 945 7.70 25.85 -29.42
N ARG A 946 7.84 26.61 -28.35
CA ARG A 946 6.75 26.89 -27.38
C ARG A 946 6.91 28.24 -26.73
N ARG A 947 5.95 28.61 -25.91
CA ARG A 947 6.00 29.81 -25.07
C ARG A 947 5.90 29.41 -23.61
N PHE A 948 6.64 30.12 -22.76
CA PHE A 948 6.49 30.10 -21.33
C PHE A 948 6.02 31.48 -20.86
N ASN A 949 4.95 31.47 -20.07
CA ASN A 949 4.51 32.66 -19.36
C ASN A 949 5.04 32.55 -17.93
N ILE A 950 6.13 33.27 -17.62
CA ILE A 950 6.78 33.19 -16.32
C ILE A 950 6.07 34.10 -15.34
N VAL A 951 5.46 33.53 -14.31
CA VAL A 951 4.68 34.22 -13.28
C VAL A 951 5.48 34.19 -11.97
N LEU A 952 6.09 35.33 -11.61
CA LEU A 952 6.74 35.44 -10.31
C LEU A 952 5.67 35.72 -9.25
N VAL A 953 5.57 34.81 -8.27
CA VAL A 953 4.71 34.96 -7.09
C VAL A 953 5.57 35.44 -5.92
N SER A 954 5.19 36.57 -5.32
CA SER A 954 5.91 37.19 -4.21
C SER A 954 4.95 38.07 -3.40
N ASP A 955 5.40 38.60 -2.25
CA ASP A 955 4.59 39.53 -1.44
C ASP A 955 4.05 40.74 -2.23
N ASN A 956 4.85 41.22 -3.17
CA ASN A 956 4.49 42.35 -4.03
C ASN A 956 3.70 41.95 -5.30
N ASN A 957 3.56 40.64 -5.57
CA ASN A 957 2.85 40.13 -6.74
C ASN A 957 2.13 38.83 -6.38
N GLN A 958 1.08 38.95 -5.60
CA GLN A 958 0.26 37.83 -5.15
C GLN A 958 -0.63 37.36 -6.30
N GLN A 959 -0.26 36.23 -6.89
CA GLN A 959 -1.04 35.59 -7.95
C GLN A 959 -1.19 34.08 -7.64
N GLY A 960 -2.43 33.70 -7.42
CA GLY A 960 -2.77 32.26 -7.27
C GLY A 960 -3.14 31.61 -8.60
N ILE A 961 -3.26 30.31 -8.60
CA ILE A 961 -3.71 29.52 -9.74
C ILE A 961 -5.22 29.60 -9.85
N SER A 962 -5.72 29.98 -11.02
CA SER A 962 -7.14 30.13 -11.31
C SER A 962 -7.51 29.39 -12.59
N LEU A 963 -8.66 28.73 -12.59
CA LEU A 963 -9.27 28.13 -13.78
C LEU A 963 -9.95 29.18 -14.66
N ALA A 964 -10.33 30.33 -14.07
CA ALA A 964 -11.13 31.38 -14.74
C ALA A 964 -10.29 32.52 -15.33
N LYS A 965 -9.09 32.75 -14.80
CA LYS A 965 -8.26 33.88 -15.18
C LYS A 965 -6.86 33.43 -15.59
N ALA A 966 -6.39 33.90 -16.75
CA ALA A 966 -4.99 33.71 -17.13
C ALA A 966 -4.09 34.57 -16.23
N PRO A 967 -2.96 34.02 -15.75
CA PRO A 967 -2.05 34.76 -14.91
C PRO A 967 -1.29 35.83 -15.71
N LYS A 968 -0.93 36.92 -15.05
CA LYS A 968 -0.06 37.95 -15.63
C LYS A 968 1.39 37.57 -15.37
N GLY A 969 2.17 37.35 -16.43
CA GLY A 969 3.56 36.98 -16.35
C GLY A 969 4.38 37.52 -17.52
N LYS A 970 5.66 37.18 -17.54
CA LYS A 970 6.58 37.52 -18.60
C LYS A 970 6.62 36.43 -19.67
N MET A 971 6.15 36.75 -20.86
CA MET A 971 6.11 35.84 -22.01
C MET A 971 7.50 35.62 -22.60
N VAL A 972 7.92 34.37 -22.73
CA VAL A 972 9.19 33.94 -23.28
C VAL A 972 8.95 32.95 -24.42
N LYS A 973 9.52 33.22 -25.60
CA LYS A 973 9.57 32.29 -26.72
C LYS A 973 10.74 31.33 -26.52
N TYR A 974 10.53 30.06 -26.68
CA TYR A 974 11.54 29.03 -26.49
C TYR A 974 11.59 28.07 -27.69
N ALA A 975 12.79 27.89 -28.23
CA ALA A 975 13.05 27.02 -29.38
C ALA A 975 14.21 26.04 -29.14
N GLY A 976 14.36 25.56 -27.90
CA GLY A 976 15.36 24.56 -27.51
C GLY A 976 16.72 25.10 -27.08
N LYS A 977 16.99 26.40 -27.26
CA LYS A 977 18.23 27.08 -26.79
C LYS A 977 17.99 27.67 -25.39
N ALA A 978 19.06 27.74 -24.60
CA ALA A 978 18.98 28.38 -23.28
C ALA A 978 18.55 29.86 -23.36
N VAL A 979 17.68 30.25 -22.42
CA VAL A 979 17.20 31.66 -22.29
C VAL A 979 17.20 32.02 -20.82
N THR A 980 17.83 33.15 -20.47
CA THR A 980 17.76 33.70 -19.10
C THR A 980 16.90 34.98 -19.13
N VAL A 981 16.00 35.09 -18.21
CA VAL A 981 15.01 36.18 -18.13
C VAL A 981 15.03 36.80 -16.73
N LYS A 982 15.24 38.10 -16.66
CA LYS A 982 15.09 38.85 -15.41
C LYS A 982 13.60 39.16 -15.16
N LEU A 983 13.11 38.83 -13.97
CA LEU A 983 11.75 39.13 -13.53
C LEU A 983 11.75 40.48 -12.78
N LYS A 984 10.66 41.20 -12.82
CA LYS A 984 10.50 42.46 -12.09
C LYS A 984 9.72 42.26 -10.82
#